data_b1f4127690a589392a1037dbc31218c8
#
_entry.id   b1f4127690a589392a1037dbc31218c8
#
_cell.length_a   1.000
_cell.length_b   1.000
_cell.length_c   1.000
_cell.angle_alpha   90.00
_cell.angle_beta   90.00
_cell.angle_gamma   90.00
#
_symmetry.space_group_name_H-M   'P 1'
#
loop_
_entity.id
_entity.type
_entity.pdbx_description
1 polymer ?
#
loop_
_entity_poly.entity_id
_entity_poly.type
_entity_poly.pdbx_seq_one_letter_code
_entity_poly.pdbx_strand_id
1 'polypeptide(L)'
;MQHFIRALTFIGLLIVTMQVHSASSDDEITRLVKIISQQDDTREKVECLVLLSQYYRHINTDSSLLLCDQALELSTRIGYQEGVADALYKKSLTLKSMGDFVEALNYGQRFLSICDSLQDSIRLAKANFNMGNLKRNSSYKKPALLYYKNALAIYKNSHDTSALIAVYNSLGNFFQEIAVYDSSAIYYHKAIYYSEILGREKSLGRIVGNLGKVYRKLGDYDNAHKYLNMSLELDIKNEDLYNLPTTYSRLGNFAFEENNHEVAQEYYTLADSVYKLTGDALGIHNNYINQAYLLINQGKYKAALAKQKKALSFYREQDYSEGMIAAWQGMASVYSEMLLTEKALVYYDSCMLLADSIQDLNRQKEVLENIYQIYSQSGNYKSALLTYTHFQHINDSIFNLEKTEIINNLLLKYEKEKDQLKILNLENENLKRVKQRNLLFFIGMGVVIIALLMIFFLAYKSRKNRIIADHKIKQLEEEKKYMAARFLVEGQEQERKRVALELHDNLGVLLSVTKMQFTAIRDKSPENKALINKATKFLEQASSDVRKISHNLMPGLLTKLGLFEALEDFFETLDEANDIDAKIGVVGPKERLPENTEIMIYRMVQEMVNNTIKHAEADKIDLTLIIQPDEMNISYSDNGKGFDVKEILSRKTMGVQSIRSRVKFLDGIINIDSSPGNGTVYRICIPLNSDHPVSSV
;
A
#
# COMPACT_ATOMS: atom_id res chain seq x y z
N MET A 1 -5.81 -20.93 -25.59
CA MET A 1 -6.05 -21.02 -27.05
C MET A 1 -7.39 -20.45 -27.51
N GLN A 2 -8.56 -20.82 -26.94
CA GLN A 2 -9.85 -20.23 -27.34
C GLN A 2 -9.95 -18.72 -27.04
N HIS A 3 -9.43 -18.24 -25.92
CA HIS A 3 -9.38 -16.80 -25.61
C HIS A 3 -8.41 -16.04 -26.54
N PHE A 4 -7.31 -16.65 -26.93
CA PHE A 4 -6.34 -16.09 -27.86
C PHE A 4 -6.90 -15.92 -29.27
N ILE A 5 -7.63 -16.93 -29.77
CA ILE A 5 -8.29 -16.86 -31.10
C ILE A 5 -9.42 -15.81 -31.09
N ARG A 6 -10.22 -15.72 -30.00
CA ARG A 6 -11.25 -14.69 -29.85
C ARG A 6 -10.65 -13.28 -29.79
N ALA A 7 -9.52 -13.10 -29.09
CA ALA A 7 -8.82 -11.83 -29.01
C ALA A 7 -8.23 -11.41 -30.38
N LEU A 8 -7.66 -12.34 -31.16
CA LEU A 8 -7.15 -12.06 -32.51
C LEU A 8 -8.27 -11.73 -33.52
N THR A 9 -9.42 -12.42 -33.45
CA THR A 9 -10.58 -12.09 -34.29
C THR A 9 -11.18 -10.74 -33.89
N PHE A 10 -11.19 -10.39 -32.62
CA PHE A 10 -11.64 -9.11 -32.12
C PHE A 10 -10.70 -7.96 -32.55
N ILE A 11 -9.39 -8.15 -32.49
CA ILE A 11 -8.38 -7.20 -32.99
C ILE A 11 -8.57 -6.98 -34.51
N GLY A 12 -8.87 -8.03 -35.29
CA GLY A 12 -9.18 -7.92 -36.72
C GLY A 12 -10.44 -7.11 -37.00
N LEU A 13 -11.49 -7.26 -36.18
CA LEU A 13 -12.74 -6.47 -36.33
C LEU A 13 -12.52 -5.00 -35.97
N LEU A 14 -11.67 -4.74 -34.95
CA LEU A 14 -11.31 -3.39 -34.45
C LEU A 14 -10.52 -2.56 -35.48
N ILE A 15 -9.73 -3.20 -36.36
CA ILE A 15 -9.01 -2.51 -37.45
C ILE A 15 -10.00 -1.83 -38.38
N VAL A 16 -11.15 -2.46 -38.64
CA VAL A 16 -12.20 -1.92 -39.53
C VAL A 16 -12.91 -0.73 -38.86
N THR A 17 -13.10 -0.75 -37.53
CA THR A 17 -13.78 0.35 -36.81
C THR A 17 -12.90 1.57 -36.61
N MET A 18 -11.56 1.42 -36.53
CA MET A 18 -10.62 2.55 -36.44
C MET A 18 -10.69 3.47 -37.70
N GLN A 19 -10.92 2.94 -38.88
CA GLN A 19 -11.07 3.75 -40.09
C GLN A 19 -12.33 4.64 -40.06
N VAL A 20 -13.36 4.25 -39.33
CA VAL A 20 -14.61 5.02 -39.19
C VAL A 20 -14.48 6.12 -38.12
N HIS A 21 -13.72 5.91 -37.04
CA HIS A 21 -13.52 6.91 -35.96
C HIS A 21 -12.59 8.06 -36.39
N SER A 22 -11.60 7.82 -37.26
CA SER A 22 -10.75 8.88 -37.80
C SER A 22 -11.57 9.88 -38.65
N ALA A 23 -12.59 9.43 -39.36
CA ALA A 23 -13.41 10.29 -40.19
C ALA A 23 -14.20 11.36 -39.42
N SER A 24 -14.70 11.06 -38.21
CA SER A 24 -15.49 12.01 -37.43
C SER A 24 -14.63 13.11 -36.74
N SER A 25 -13.40 12.79 -36.40
CA SER A 25 -12.44 13.77 -35.85
C SER A 25 -11.88 14.69 -36.94
N ASP A 26 -11.71 14.18 -38.16
CA ASP A 26 -11.23 14.96 -39.31
C ASP A 26 -12.27 15.98 -39.75
N ASP A 27 -13.56 15.66 -39.65
CA ASP A 27 -14.65 16.62 -39.95
C ASP A 27 -14.67 17.79 -38.97
N GLU A 28 -14.47 17.53 -37.67
CA GLU A 28 -14.45 18.59 -36.65
C GLU A 28 -13.16 19.46 -36.74
N ILE A 29 -12.03 18.85 -37.01
CA ILE A 29 -10.78 19.57 -37.29
C ILE A 29 -10.97 20.48 -38.48
N THR A 30 -11.51 19.99 -39.59
CA THR A 30 -11.79 20.74 -40.80
C THR A 30 -12.74 21.91 -40.54
N ARG A 31 -13.77 21.70 -39.76
CA ARG A 31 -14.72 22.73 -39.32
C ARG A 31 -14.02 23.82 -38.51
N LEU A 32 -13.19 23.46 -37.50
CA LEU A 32 -12.47 24.41 -36.67
C LEU A 32 -11.47 25.22 -37.49
N VAL A 33 -10.72 24.61 -38.40
CA VAL A 33 -9.80 25.28 -39.30
C VAL A 33 -10.52 26.29 -40.17
N LYS A 34 -11.72 25.94 -40.73
CA LYS A 34 -12.53 26.85 -41.52
C LYS A 34 -13.00 28.06 -40.69
N ILE A 35 -13.47 27.85 -39.47
CA ILE A 35 -13.87 28.96 -38.58
C ILE A 35 -12.68 29.89 -38.30
N ILE A 36 -11.52 29.33 -37.96
CA ILE A 36 -10.30 30.12 -37.66
C ILE A 36 -9.86 30.97 -38.86
N SER A 37 -10.02 30.43 -40.10
CA SER A 37 -9.61 31.15 -41.31
C SER A 37 -10.61 32.23 -41.77
N GLN A 38 -11.86 32.16 -41.32
CA GLN A 38 -12.93 33.06 -41.75
C GLN A 38 -13.29 34.14 -40.73
N GLN A 39 -12.81 34.04 -39.51
CA GLN A 39 -13.16 34.98 -38.43
C GLN A 39 -12.11 36.04 -38.22
N ASP A 40 -12.56 37.27 -37.90
CA ASP A 40 -11.74 38.34 -37.35
C ASP A 40 -11.22 37.97 -35.93
N ASP A 41 -10.44 38.82 -35.35
CA ASP A 41 -9.84 38.61 -34.00
C ASP A 41 -10.89 38.67 -32.90
N THR A 42 -11.56 37.53 -32.67
CA THR A 42 -12.69 37.36 -31.77
C THR A 42 -12.37 36.35 -30.66
N ARG A 43 -13.16 36.38 -29.58
CA ARG A 43 -13.09 35.37 -28.50
C ARG A 43 -13.35 33.96 -29.07
N GLU A 44 -14.29 33.82 -29.99
CA GLU A 44 -14.63 32.53 -30.60
C GLU A 44 -13.43 31.94 -31.37
N LYS A 45 -12.66 32.77 -32.08
CA LYS A 45 -11.41 32.32 -32.73
C LYS A 45 -10.39 31.80 -31.71
N VAL A 46 -10.26 32.46 -30.54
CA VAL A 46 -9.41 31.94 -29.45
C VAL A 46 -9.88 30.58 -28.97
N GLU A 47 -11.18 30.41 -28.72
CA GLU A 47 -11.77 29.14 -28.28
C GLU A 47 -11.56 28.03 -29.31
N CYS A 48 -11.72 28.33 -30.59
CA CYS A 48 -11.44 27.39 -31.70
C CYS A 48 -9.95 26.99 -31.74
N LEU A 49 -9.03 27.94 -31.59
CA LEU A 49 -7.59 27.66 -31.53
C LEU A 49 -7.22 26.78 -30.34
N VAL A 50 -7.78 27.06 -29.15
CA VAL A 50 -7.61 26.29 -27.94
C VAL A 50 -8.17 24.87 -28.11
N LEU A 51 -9.35 24.71 -28.74
CA LEU A 51 -9.93 23.41 -29.00
C LEU A 51 -9.12 22.63 -30.03
N LEU A 52 -8.71 23.28 -31.13
CA LEU A 52 -7.89 22.67 -32.16
C LEU A 52 -6.53 22.22 -31.62
N SER A 53 -5.91 22.99 -30.74
CA SER A 53 -4.67 22.60 -30.07
C SER A 53 -4.83 21.29 -29.26
N GLN A 54 -6.00 21.06 -28.68
CA GLN A 54 -6.29 19.81 -27.94
C GLN A 54 -6.33 18.60 -28.88
N TYR A 55 -6.90 18.72 -30.08
CA TYR A 55 -6.90 17.64 -31.08
C TYR A 55 -5.48 17.33 -31.54
N TYR A 56 -4.70 18.38 -31.88
CA TYR A 56 -3.33 18.21 -32.37
C TYR A 56 -2.36 17.69 -31.30
N ARG A 57 -2.65 17.85 -30.03
CA ARG A 57 -1.74 17.40 -28.95
C ARG A 57 -1.38 15.91 -29.02
N HIS A 58 -2.24 15.08 -29.59
CA HIS A 58 -2.01 13.64 -29.74
C HIS A 58 -1.59 13.25 -31.16
N ILE A 59 -1.68 14.17 -32.12
CA ILE A 59 -1.36 13.93 -33.54
C ILE A 59 -0.01 14.54 -33.88
N ASN A 60 0.17 15.81 -33.52
CA ASN A 60 1.38 16.57 -33.77
C ASN A 60 1.55 17.65 -32.68
N THR A 61 2.43 17.40 -31.76
CA THR A 61 2.67 18.28 -30.59
C THR A 61 3.19 19.66 -30.99
N ASP A 62 4.01 19.77 -32.04
CA ASP A 62 4.55 21.07 -32.51
C ASP A 62 3.41 21.92 -33.05
N SER A 63 2.52 21.37 -33.84
CA SER A 63 1.30 22.06 -34.30
C SER A 63 0.42 22.48 -33.14
N SER A 64 0.29 21.65 -32.12
CA SER A 64 -0.46 21.98 -30.89
C SER A 64 0.17 23.18 -30.16
N LEU A 65 1.50 23.23 -30.02
CA LEU A 65 2.20 24.37 -29.41
C LEU A 65 1.98 25.66 -30.20
N LEU A 66 2.11 25.59 -31.53
CA LEU A 66 1.88 26.74 -32.40
C LEU A 66 0.46 27.31 -32.22
N LEU A 67 -0.54 26.43 -32.18
CA LEU A 67 -1.95 26.82 -31.95
C LEU A 67 -2.15 27.43 -30.53
N CYS A 68 -1.49 26.89 -29.53
CA CYS A 68 -1.50 27.47 -28.17
C CYS A 68 -0.88 28.87 -28.16
N ASP A 69 0.22 29.09 -28.88
CA ASP A 69 0.88 30.37 -28.95
C ASP A 69 0.03 31.42 -29.70
N GLN A 70 -0.59 31.02 -30.81
CA GLN A 70 -1.57 31.86 -31.52
C GLN A 70 -2.77 32.23 -30.63
N ALA A 71 -3.31 31.26 -29.89
CA ALA A 71 -4.41 31.49 -28.95
C ALA A 71 -4.00 32.46 -27.83
N LEU A 72 -2.77 32.30 -27.28
CA LEU A 72 -2.25 33.13 -26.22
C LEU A 72 -2.00 34.57 -26.68
N GLU A 73 -1.39 34.75 -27.86
CA GLU A 73 -1.14 36.06 -28.47
C GLU A 73 -2.47 36.75 -28.74
N LEU A 74 -3.41 36.09 -29.42
CA LEU A 74 -4.69 36.66 -29.76
C LEU A 74 -5.51 37.05 -28.52
N SER A 75 -5.61 36.13 -27.54
CA SER A 75 -6.36 36.40 -26.30
C SER A 75 -5.77 37.56 -25.50
N THR A 76 -4.44 37.70 -25.49
CA THR A 76 -3.75 38.80 -24.83
C THR A 76 -4.04 40.11 -25.54
N ARG A 77 -3.97 40.13 -26.88
CA ARG A 77 -4.22 41.32 -27.73
C ARG A 77 -5.65 41.84 -27.59
N ILE A 78 -6.65 40.94 -27.49
CA ILE A 78 -8.06 41.34 -27.34
C ILE A 78 -8.49 41.51 -25.88
N GLY A 79 -7.59 41.33 -24.90
CA GLY A 79 -7.88 41.48 -23.47
C GLY A 79 -8.76 40.35 -22.90
N TYR A 80 -8.83 39.17 -23.56
CA TYR A 80 -9.66 38.05 -23.13
C TYR A 80 -8.91 37.16 -22.13
N GLN A 81 -8.99 37.50 -20.83
CA GLN A 81 -8.22 36.85 -19.77
C GLN A 81 -8.55 35.37 -19.59
N GLU A 82 -9.81 34.96 -19.76
CA GLU A 82 -10.22 33.56 -19.71
C GLU A 82 -9.61 32.75 -20.86
N GLY A 83 -9.50 33.37 -22.06
CA GLY A 83 -8.81 32.79 -23.21
C GLY A 83 -7.31 32.62 -22.96
N VAL A 84 -6.67 33.64 -22.31
CA VAL A 84 -5.28 33.54 -21.87
C VAL A 84 -5.09 32.35 -20.93
N ALA A 85 -5.99 32.18 -19.95
CA ALA A 85 -5.94 31.08 -19.00
C ALA A 85 -6.05 29.72 -19.74
N ASP A 86 -7.01 29.58 -20.63
CA ASP A 86 -7.24 28.33 -21.37
C ASP A 86 -6.08 27.99 -22.34
N ALA A 87 -5.49 29.00 -22.99
CA ALA A 87 -4.30 28.84 -23.85
C ALA A 87 -3.08 28.39 -23.04
N LEU A 88 -2.81 29.02 -21.89
CA LEU A 88 -1.72 28.64 -20.97
C LEU A 88 -1.91 27.20 -20.46
N TYR A 89 -3.14 26.81 -20.11
CA TYR A 89 -3.45 25.46 -19.69
C TYR A 89 -3.14 24.45 -20.78
N LYS A 90 -3.61 24.68 -22.02
CA LYS A 90 -3.35 23.75 -23.13
C LYS A 90 -1.86 23.68 -23.46
N LYS A 91 -1.16 24.81 -23.45
CA LYS A 91 0.29 24.85 -23.67
C LYS A 91 1.04 24.04 -22.61
N SER A 92 0.69 24.21 -21.34
CA SER A 92 1.25 23.40 -20.23
C SER A 92 1.02 21.90 -20.43
N LEU A 93 -0.19 21.48 -20.90
CA LEU A 93 -0.48 20.08 -21.18
C LEU A 93 0.30 19.53 -22.39
N THR A 94 0.48 20.33 -23.43
CA THR A 94 1.23 19.95 -24.63
C THR A 94 2.71 19.78 -24.33
N LEU A 95 3.32 20.73 -23.61
CA LEU A 95 4.72 20.64 -23.14
C LEU A 95 4.93 19.42 -22.26
N LYS A 96 3.97 19.13 -21.36
CA LYS A 96 4.01 17.89 -20.57
C LYS A 96 4.00 16.65 -21.45
N SER A 97 3.21 16.63 -22.53
CA SER A 97 3.16 15.48 -23.47
C SER A 97 4.48 15.31 -24.23
N MET A 98 5.23 16.40 -24.44
CA MET A 98 6.57 16.40 -25.04
C MET A 98 7.68 16.01 -24.06
N GLY A 99 7.37 15.89 -22.76
CA GLY A 99 8.37 15.62 -21.72
C GLY A 99 9.07 16.88 -21.19
N ASP A 100 8.76 18.06 -21.71
CA ASP A 100 9.31 19.32 -21.21
C ASP A 100 8.58 19.76 -19.94
N PHE A 101 8.92 19.12 -18.84
CA PHE A 101 8.29 19.37 -17.54
C PHE A 101 8.65 20.74 -16.95
N VAL A 102 9.81 21.30 -17.31
CA VAL A 102 10.25 22.60 -16.80
C VAL A 102 9.37 23.72 -17.35
N GLU A 103 9.25 23.78 -18.65
CA GLU A 103 8.38 24.74 -19.32
C GLU A 103 6.89 24.47 -19.00
N ALA A 104 6.47 23.21 -18.95
CA ALA A 104 5.11 22.85 -18.54
C ALA A 104 4.75 23.40 -17.15
N LEU A 105 5.69 23.36 -16.19
CA LEU A 105 5.52 23.93 -14.84
C LEU A 105 5.43 25.45 -14.89
N ASN A 106 6.27 26.11 -15.68
CA ASN A 106 6.25 27.56 -15.85
C ASN A 106 4.87 28.04 -16.36
N TYR A 107 4.39 27.44 -17.45
CA TYR A 107 3.07 27.77 -17.99
C TYR A 107 1.93 27.35 -17.06
N GLY A 108 2.06 26.24 -16.34
CA GLY A 108 1.11 25.81 -15.31
C GLY A 108 1.01 26.80 -14.15
N GLN A 109 2.14 27.37 -13.70
CA GLN A 109 2.17 28.40 -12.65
C GLN A 109 1.53 29.72 -13.11
N ARG A 110 1.79 30.13 -14.36
CA ARG A 110 1.13 31.29 -14.96
C ARG A 110 -0.38 31.10 -15.08
N PHE A 111 -0.83 29.89 -15.47
CA PHE A 111 -2.23 29.53 -15.50
C PHE A 111 -2.86 29.63 -14.10
N LEU A 112 -2.19 29.10 -13.07
CA LEU A 112 -2.67 29.18 -11.69
C LEU A 112 -2.83 30.64 -11.23
N SER A 113 -1.83 31.48 -11.49
CA SER A 113 -1.84 32.90 -11.11
C SER A 113 -2.99 33.67 -11.77
N ILE A 114 -3.26 33.43 -13.06
CA ILE A 114 -4.38 34.07 -13.76
C ILE A 114 -5.72 33.59 -13.19
N CYS A 115 -5.88 32.29 -12.94
CA CYS A 115 -7.12 31.77 -12.36
C CYS A 115 -7.41 32.36 -10.97
N ASP A 116 -6.38 32.57 -10.17
CA ASP A 116 -6.50 33.21 -8.86
C ASP A 116 -6.94 34.67 -9.01
N SER A 117 -6.35 35.43 -9.94
CA SER A 117 -6.73 36.82 -10.21
C SER A 117 -8.14 36.97 -10.76
N LEU A 118 -8.63 36.00 -11.54
CA LEU A 118 -10.00 35.98 -12.06
C LEU A 118 -11.06 35.61 -11.01
N GLN A 119 -10.65 35.11 -9.85
CA GLN A 119 -11.54 34.56 -8.81
C GLN A 119 -12.50 33.48 -9.32
N ASP A 120 -12.14 32.83 -10.41
CA ASP A 120 -12.88 31.71 -10.99
C ASP A 120 -12.51 30.41 -10.26
N SER A 121 -13.33 30.01 -9.31
CA SER A 121 -13.08 28.85 -8.48
C SER A 121 -12.96 27.55 -9.29
N ILE A 122 -13.72 27.38 -10.38
CA ILE A 122 -13.64 26.18 -11.22
C ILE A 122 -12.33 26.12 -12.01
N ARG A 123 -11.91 27.26 -12.63
CA ARG A 123 -10.61 27.34 -13.29
C ARG A 123 -9.47 27.22 -12.28
N LEU A 124 -9.61 27.75 -11.08
CA LEU A 124 -8.64 27.61 -9.99
C LEU A 124 -8.48 26.13 -9.57
N ALA A 125 -9.59 25.38 -9.47
CA ALA A 125 -9.54 23.95 -9.22
C ALA A 125 -8.80 23.19 -10.35
N LYS A 126 -9.09 23.55 -11.60
CA LYS A 126 -8.43 22.97 -12.79
C LYS A 126 -6.93 23.30 -12.82
N ALA A 127 -6.56 24.53 -12.43
CA ALA A 127 -5.17 24.93 -12.32
C ALA A 127 -4.42 24.18 -11.21
N ASN A 128 -5.02 24.05 -10.04
CA ASN A 128 -4.49 23.24 -8.95
C ASN A 128 -4.34 21.77 -9.39
N PHE A 129 -5.35 21.18 -10.05
CA PHE A 129 -5.25 19.81 -10.55
C PHE A 129 -4.12 19.63 -11.57
N ASN A 130 -3.95 20.59 -12.50
CA ASN A 130 -2.83 20.60 -13.45
C ASN A 130 -1.48 20.67 -12.73
N MET A 131 -1.32 21.61 -11.78
CA MET A 131 -0.12 21.72 -10.98
C MET A 131 0.18 20.45 -10.18
N GLY A 132 -0.85 19.82 -9.61
CA GLY A 132 -0.73 18.53 -8.96
C GLY A 132 -0.15 17.45 -9.90
N ASN A 133 -0.68 17.35 -11.13
CA ASN A 133 -0.18 16.41 -12.14
C ASN A 133 1.26 16.72 -12.61
N LEU A 134 1.64 17.98 -12.72
CA LEU A 134 2.99 18.38 -13.08
C LEU A 134 3.99 18.11 -11.95
N LYS A 135 3.63 18.48 -10.72
CA LYS A 135 4.48 18.26 -9.54
C LYS A 135 4.62 16.78 -9.19
N ARG A 136 3.63 15.95 -9.49
CA ARG A 136 3.74 14.48 -9.33
C ARG A 136 4.84 13.90 -10.19
N ASN A 137 5.02 14.41 -11.41
CA ASN A 137 6.06 13.98 -12.34
C ASN A 137 7.44 14.63 -12.07
N SER A 138 7.53 15.53 -11.10
CA SER A 138 8.82 16.11 -10.70
C SER A 138 9.53 15.27 -9.66
N SER A 139 10.83 15.46 -9.53
CA SER A 139 11.68 14.78 -8.52
C SER A 139 11.19 14.98 -7.09
N TYR A 140 10.52 16.08 -6.79
CA TYR A 140 9.96 16.38 -5.48
C TYR A 140 8.43 16.31 -5.50
N LYS A 141 7.87 15.12 -5.20
CA LYS A 141 6.43 14.80 -5.32
C LYS A 141 5.54 15.41 -4.21
N LYS A 142 6.08 15.75 -3.03
CA LYS A 142 5.28 16.24 -1.88
C LYS A 142 4.32 17.40 -2.20
N PRO A 143 4.70 18.45 -2.95
CA PRO A 143 3.78 19.55 -3.25
C PRO A 143 2.56 19.12 -4.07
N ALA A 144 2.64 18.04 -4.85
CA ALA A 144 1.52 17.56 -5.66
C ALA A 144 0.28 17.26 -4.82
N LEU A 145 0.46 16.69 -3.63
CA LEU A 145 -0.65 16.33 -2.74
C LEU A 145 -1.44 17.57 -2.28
N LEU A 146 -0.76 18.69 -1.98
CA LEU A 146 -1.43 19.93 -1.59
C LEU A 146 -2.30 20.45 -2.74
N TYR A 147 -1.75 20.49 -3.96
CA TYR A 147 -2.50 20.93 -5.13
C TYR A 147 -3.72 20.02 -5.41
N TYR A 148 -3.58 18.70 -5.29
CA TYR A 148 -4.72 17.80 -5.43
C TYR A 148 -5.78 18.02 -4.34
N LYS A 149 -5.38 18.26 -3.09
CA LYS A 149 -6.31 18.56 -1.98
C LYS A 149 -7.07 19.86 -2.22
N ASN A 150 -6.40 20.90 -2.71
CA ASN A 150 -7.04 22.17 -3.06
C ASN A 150 -8.07 21.99 -4.19
N ALA A 151 -7.69 21.30 -5.27
CA ALA A 151 -8.61 20.99 -6.36
C ALA A 151 -9.81 20.18 -5.87
N LEU A 152 -9.56 19.15 -5.04
CA LEU A 152 -10.60 18.28 -4.47
C LEU A 152 -11.60 19.06 -3.62
N ALA A 153 -11.14 20.00 -2.79
CA ALA A 153 -12.01 20.81 -1.95
C ALA A 153 -12.97 21.65 -2.80
N ILE A 154 -12.47 22.28 -3.85
CA ILE A 154 -13.29 23.11 -4.74
C ILE A 154 -14.29 22.26 -5.53
N TYR A 155 -13.83 21.14 -6.14
CA TYR A 155 -14.71 20.26 -6.92
C TYR A 155 -15.80 19.58 -6.08
N LYS A 156 -15.53 19.29 -4.80
CA LYS A 156 -16.58 18.82 -3.87
C LYS A 156 -17.65 19.87 -3.64
N ASN A 157 -17.25 21.12 -3.45
CA ASN A 157 -18.17 22.22 -3.19
C ASN A 157 -19.01 22.59 -4.44
N SER A 158 -18.43 22.47 -5.63
CA SER A 158 -19.12 22.71 -6.90
C SER A 158 -19.94 21.52 -7.40
N HIS A 159 -19.88 20.37 -6.71
CA HIS A 159 -20.55 19.12 -7.12
C HIS A 159 -20.15 18.64 -8.53
N ASP A 160 -18.95 19.02 -9.02
CA ASP A 160 -18.42 18.53 -10.30
C ASP A 160 -17.94 17.08 -10.19
N THR A 161 -18.89 16.17 -10.27
CA THR A 161 -18.63 14.72 -10.16
C THR A 161 -17.61 14.23 -11.20
N SER A 162 -17.62 14.83 -12.40
CA SER A 162 -16.69 14.47 -13.48
C SER A 162 -15.23 14.80 -13.11
N ALA A 163 -15.02 15.99 -12.57
CA ALA A 163 -13.69 16.41 -12.11
C ALA A 163 -13.25 15.61 -10.87
N LEU A 164 -14.18 15.25 -9.99
CA LEU A 164 -13.88 14.39 -8.83
C LEU A 164 -13.30 13.04 -9.22
N ILE A 165 -13.82 12.40 -10.29
CA ILE A 165 -13.24 11.14 -10.82
C ILE A 165 -11.77 11.33 -11.17
N ALA A 166 -11.46 12.41 -11.92
CA ALA A 166 -10.08 12.67 -12.35
C ALA A 166 -9.14 12.93 -11.16
N VAL A 167 -9.59 13.72 -10.18
CA VAL A 167 -8.77 14.03 -8.98
C VAL A 167 -8.56 12.79 -8.12
N TYR A 168 -9.60 12.00 -7.87
CA TYR A 168 -9.47 10.76 -7.08
C TYR A 168 -8.57 9.74 -7.77
N ASN A 169 -8.70 9.57 -9.09
CA ASN A 169 -7.80 8.70 -9.85
C ASN A 169 -6.35 9.21 -9.76
N SER A 170 -6.12 10.52 -9.86
CA SER A 170 -4.78 11.10 -9.76
C SER A 170 -4.18 10.99 -8.34
N LEU A 171 -5.01 11.09 -7.30
CA LEU A 171 -4.61 10.79 -5.93
C LEU A 171 -4.27 9.31 -5.76
N GLY A 172 -5.07 8.40 -6.35
CA GLY A 172 -4.76 6.98 -6.38
C GLY A 172 -3.40 6.70 -7.01
N ASN A 173 -3.12 7.31 -8.18
CA ASN A 173 -1.83 7.21 -8.85
C ASN A 173 -0.69 7.77 -7.98
N PHE A 174 -0.90 8.93 -7.37
CA PHE A 174 0.08 9.57 -6.49
C PHE A 174 0.48 8.65 -5.33
N PHE A 175 -0.51 8.10 -4.61
CA PHE A 175 -0.26 7.20 -3.49
C PHE A 175 0.36 5.86 -3.92
N GLN A 176 0.01 5.36 -5.11
CA GLN A 176 0.64 4.18 -5.69
C GLN A 176 2.12 4.43 -6.00
N GLU A 177 2.48 5.60 -6.54
CA GLU A 177 3.85 5.96 -6.89
C GLU A 177 4.76 6.14 -5.66
N ILE A 178 4.19 6.56 -4.52
CA ILE A 178 4.91 6.62 -3.24
C ILE A 178 4.76 5.36 -2.41
N ALA A 179 4.25 4.27 -3.01
CA ALA A 179 4.05 2.94 -2.42
C ALA A 179 3.10 2.87 -1.21
N VAL A 180 2.26 3.88 -0.98
CA VAL A 180 1.20 3.88 0.06
C VAL A 180 -0.06 3.24 -0.53
N TYR A 181 -0.03 1.92 -0.66
CA TYR A 181 -1.01 1.16 -1.44
C TYR A 181 -2.41 1.18 -0.84
N ASP A 182 -2.56 1.19 0.49
CA ASP A 182 -3.87 1.29 1.16
C ASP A 182 -4.60 2.58 0.82
N SER A 183 -3.89 3.72 0.90
CA SER A 183 -4.45 5.03 0.51
C SER A 183 -4.78 5.05 -0.99
N SER A 184 -3.92 4.46 -1.81
CA SER A 184 -4.14 4.35 -3.25
C SER A 184 -5.45 3.61 -3.55
N ALA A 185 -5.68 2.45 -2.92
CA ALA A 185 -6.90 1.67 -3.08
C ALA A 185 -8.15 2.48 -2.68
N ILE A 186 -8.10 3.17 -1.54
CA ILE A 186 -9.22 4.03 -1.07
C ILE A 186 -9.59 5.09 -2.12
N TYR A 187 -8.60 5.75 -2.72
CA TYR A 187 -8.86 6.80 -3.70
C TYR A 187 -9.36 6.23 -5.03
N TYR A 188 -8.85 5.08 -5.49
CA TYR A 188 -9.40 4.41 -6.66
C TYR A 188 -10.83 3.93 -6.44
N HIS A 189 -11.18 3.39 -5.27
CA HIS A 189 -12.57 3.04 -4.95
C HIS A 189 -13.50 4.26 -5.01
N LYS A 190 -13.06 5.43 -4.54
CA LYS A 190 -13.83 6.67 -4.69
C LYS A 190 -13.99 7.06 -6.16
N ALA A 191 -12.95 6.94 -6.97
CA ALA A 191 -13.00 7.23 -8.39
C ALA A 191 -13.96 6.26 -9.12
N ILE A 192 -13.94 4.97 -8.78
CA ILE A 192 -14.84 3.94 -9.30
C ILE A 192 -16.28 4.30 -8.94
N TYR A 193 -16.58 4.56 -7.67
CA TYR A 193 -17.92 4.93 -7.21
C TYR A 193 -18.53 6.08 -8.01
N TYR A 194 -17.77 7.17 -8.21
CA TYR A 194 -18.26 8.30 -9.01
C TYR A 194 -18.34 7.99 -10.50
N SER A 195 -17.48 7.13 -11.05
CA SER A 195 -17.53 6.70 -12.44
C SER A 195 -18.78 5.86 -12.74
N GLU A 196 -19.16 4.98 -11.82
CA GLU A 196 -20.38 4.17 -11.89
C GLU A 196 -21.63 5.05 -11.85
N ILE A 197 -21.69 6.03 -10.95
CA ILE A 197 -22.82 6.99 -10.86
C ILE A 197 -23.04 7.75 -12.18
N LEU A 198 -21.93 8.12 -12.85
CA LEU A 198 -22.02 8.87 -14.12
C LEU A 198 -22.09 7.98 -15.36
N GLY A 199 -22.05 6.66 -15.21
CA GLY A 199 -22.05 5.72 -16.34
C GLY A 199 -20.83 5.87 -17.27
N ARG A 200 -19.66 6.33 -16.73
CA ARG A 200 -18.43 6.54 -17.51
C ARG A 200 -17.60 5.27 -17.63
N GLU A 201 -18.11 4.28 -18.33
CA GLU A 201 -17.48 2.96 -18.44
C GLU A 201 -16.04 2.99 -19.00
N LYS A 202 -15.75 3.87 -19.96
CA LYS A 202 -14.40 3.99 -20.54
C LYS A 202 -13.35 4.46 -19.52
N SER A 203 -13.67 5.43 -18.67
CA SER A 203 -12.76 5.84 -17.61
C SER A 203 -12.68 4.81 -16.49
N LEU A 204 -13.75 4.06 -16.25
CA LEU A 204 -13.86 3.01 -15.25
C LEU A 204 -12.86 1.88 -15.52
N GLY A 205 -12.74 1.38 -16.75
CA GLY A 205 -11.79 0.32 -17.13
C GLY A 205 -10.36 0.63 -16.66
N ARG A 206 -9.86 1.82 -16.97
CA ARG A 206 -8.53 2.25 -16.57
C ARG A 206 -8.35 2.35 -15.05
N ILE A 207 -9.33 2.89 -14.32
CA ILE A 207 -9.27 3.05 -12.86
C ILE A 207 -9.26 1.68 -12.19
N VAL A 208 -10.11 0.78 -12.63
CA VAL A 208 -10.22 -0.60 -12.15
C VAL A 208 -8.91 -1.36 -12.39
N GLY A 209 -8.31 -1.22 -13.58
CA GLY A 209 -7.01 -1.82 -13.88
C GLY A 209 -5.86 -1.27 -13.01
N ASN A 210 -5.91 0.03 -12.64
CA ASN A 210 -4.96 0.61 -11.68
C ASN A 210 -5.16 0.03 -10.28
N LEU A 211 -6.42 -0.15 -9.85
CA LEU A 211 -6.76 -0.78 -8.57
C LEU A 211 -6.28 -2.23 -8.52
N GLY A 212 -6.46 -3.01 -9.60
CA GLY A 212 -5.94 -4.37 -9.71
C GLY A 212 -4.43 -4.44 -9.52
N LYS A 213 -3.68 -3.49 -10.12
CA LYS A 213 -2.23 -3.37 -9.91
C LYS A 213 -1.88 -3.06 -8.44
N VAL A 214 -2.69 -2.26 -7.75
CA VAL A 214 -2.48 -1.95 -6.32
C VAL A 214 -2.72 -3.17 -5.45
N TYR A 215 -3.82 -3.91 -5.66
CA TYR A 215 -4.09 -5.14 -4.92
C TYR A 215 -2.99 -6.19 -5.12
N ARG A 216 -2.46 -6.32 -6.35
CA ARG A 216 -1.29 -7.17 -6.61
C ARG A 216 -0.08 -6.77 -5.74
N LYS A 217 0.18 -5.47 -5.59
CA LYS A 217 1.28 -4.96 -4.74
C LYS A 217 1.02 -5.15 -3.24
N LEU A 218 -0.23 -5.20 -2.83
CA LEU A 218 -0.65 -5.55 -1.46
C LEU A 218 -0.59 -7.05 -1.17
N GLY A 219 -0.36 -7.90 -2.20
CA GLY A 219 -0.39 -9.35 -2.07
C GLY A 219 -1.81 -9.94 -2.03
N ASP A 220 -2.82 -9.13 -2.28
CA ASP A 220 -4.22 -9.58 -2.40
C ASP A 220 -4.49 -10.01 -3.85
N TYR A 221 -4.07 -11.23 -4.16
CA TYR A 221 -4.11 -11.78 -5.52
C TYR A 221 -5.54 -12.01 -6.01
N ASP A 222 -6.48 -12.34 -5.13
CA ASP A 222 -7.89 -12.55 -5.50
C ASP A 222 -8.53 -11.26 -5.99
N ASN A 223 -8.38 -10.18 -5.25
CA ASN A 223 -8.87 -8.87 -5.69
C ASN A 223 -8.08 -8.35 -6.90
N ALA A 224 -6.79 -8.60 -6.98
CA ALA A 224 -5.99 -8.23 -8.16
C ALA A 224 -6.55 -8.90 -9.43
N HIS A 225 -6.79 -10.21 -9.40
CA HIS A 225 -7.37 -10.97 -10.50
C HIS A 225 -8.77 -10.47 -10.88
N LYS A 226 -9.63 -10.27 -9.88
CA LYS A 226 -10.99 -9.74 -10.08
C LYS A 226 -10.98 -8.40 -10.82
N TYR A 227 -10.19 -7.44 -10.32
CA TYR A 227 -10.18 -6.09 -10.89
C TYR A 227 -9.46 -6.01 -12.24
N LEU A 228 -8.41 -6.81 -12.46
CA LEU A 228 -7.74 -6.86 -13.78
C LEU A 228 -8.65 -7.47 -14.85
N ASN A 229 -9.42 -8.52 -14.52
CA ASN A 229 -10.38 -9.08 -15.45
C ASN A 229 -11.56 -8.13 -15.73
N MET A 230 -12.07 -7.46 -14.70
CA MET A 230 -13.08 -6.40 -14.88
C MET A 230 -12.56 -5.28 -15.79
N SER A 231 -11.28 -4.89 -15.67
CA SER A 231 -10.65 -3.92 -16.57
C SER A 231 -10.65 -4.45 -18.01
N LEU A 232 -10.26 -5.71 -18.21
CA LEU A 232 -10.23 -6.33 -19.52
C LEU A 232 -11.62 -6.38 -20.17
N GLU A 233 -12.64 -6.79 -19.43
CA GLU A 233 -14.03 -6.81 -19.92
C GLU A 233 -14.52 -5.42 -20.34
N LEU A 234 -14.22 -4.40 -19.54
CA LEU A 234 -14.59 -3.02 -19.84
C LEU A 234 -13.83 -2.48 -21.05
N ASP A 235 -12.53 -2.76 -21.18
CA ASP A 235 -11.71 -2.32 -22.32
C ASP A 235 -12.20 -2.95 -23.63
N ILE A 236 -12.56 -4.24 -23.60
CA ILE A 236 -13.13 -4.95 -24.74
C ILE A 236 -14.51 -4.39 -25.09
N LYS A 237 -15.40 -4.23 -24.09
CA LYS A 237 -16.75 -3.70 -24.27
C LYS A 237 -16.75 -2.29 -24.89
N ASN A 238 -15.81 -1.44 -24.44
CA ASN A 238 -15.73 -0.04 -24.86
C ASN A 238 -14.79 0.18 -26.06
N GLU A 239 -14.23 -0.89 -26.62
CA GLU A 239 -13.23 -0.83 -27.70
C GLU A 239 -12.06 0.13 -27.36
N ASP A 240 -11.62 0.13 -26.07
CA ASP A 240 -10.57 1.04 -25.63
C ASP A 240 -9.17 0.51 -25.98
N LEU A 241 -8.80 0.70 -27.24
CA LEU A 241 -7.50 0.27 -27.79
C LEU A 241 -6.29 0.93 -27.11
N TYR A 242 -6.48 2.04 -26.42
CA TYR A 242 -5.39 2.71 -25.70
C TYR A 242 -5.16 2.09 -24.32
N ASN A 243 -6.20 1.61 -23.64
CA ASN A 243 -6.05 0.96 -22.34
C ASN A 243 -5.85 -0.56 -22.44
N LEU A 244 -6.50 -1.20 -23.39
CA LEU A 244 -6.49 -2.66 -23.60
C LEU A 244 -5.08 -3.30 -23.56
N PRO A 245 -4.05 -2.79 -24.28
CA PRO A 245 -2.73 -3.40 -24.25
C PRO A 245 -2.04 -3.24 -22.88
N THR A 246 -2.33 -2.15 -22.16
CA THR A 246 -1.86 -1.97 -20.80
C THR A 246 -2.48 -2.99 -19.85
N THR A 247 -3.77 -3.29 -20.02
CA THR A 247 -4.47 -4.32 -19.25
C THR A 247 -3.94 -5.72 -19.56
N TYR A 248 -3.67 -6.05 -20.83
CA TYR A 248 -2.97 -7.29 -21.19
C TYR A 248 -1.58 -7.38 -20.54
N SER A 249 -0.78 -6.31 -20.58
CA SER A 249 0.54 -6.29 -19.93
C SER A 249 0.45 -6.53 -18.41
N ARG A 250 -0.57 -5.97 -17.75
CA ARG A 250 -0.81 -6.18 -16.30
C ARG A 250 -1.21 -7.61 -15.99
N LEU A 251 -2.08 -8.21 -16.80
CA LEU A 251 -2.46 -9.62 -16.67
C LEU A 251 -1.27 -10.54 -16.95
N GLY A 252 -0.43 -10.18 -17.92
CA GLY A 252 0.82 -10.88 -18.19
C GLY A 252 1.78 -10.83 -16.99
N ASN A 253 1.94 -9.66 -16.37
CA ASN A 253 2.75 -9.51 -15.18
C ASN A 253 2.19 -10.31 -14.00
N PHE A 254 0.87 -10.35 -13.86
CA PHE A 254 0.20 -11.14 -12.83
C PHE A 254 0.42 -12.64 -13.04
N ALA A 255 0.21 -13.14 -14.27
CA ALA A 255 0.45 -14.53 -14.61
C ALA A 255 1.93 -14.93 -14.44
N PHE A 256 2.87 -14.02 -14.73
CA PHE A 256 4.30 -14.23 -14.52
C PHE A 256 4.63 -14.44 -13.03
N GLU A 257 4.05 -13.63 -12.13
CA GLU A 257 4.24 -13.77 -10.69
C GLU A 257 3.63 -15.08 -10.13
N GLU A 258 2.55 -15.56 -10.75
CA GLU A 258 1.96 -16.88 -10.47
C GLU A 258 2.74 -18.06 -11.09
N ASN A 259 3.93 -17.80 -11.68
CA ASN A 259 4.73 -18.77 -12.41
C ASN A 259 4.03 -19.40 -13.65
N ASN A 260 2.94 -18.80 -14.12
CA ASN A 260 2.25 -19.23 -15.33
C ASN A 260 2.86 -18.55 -16.57
N HIS A 261 4.03 -19.00 -16.95
CA HIS A 261 4.85 -18.37 -18.00
C HIS A 261 4.23 -18.45 -19.40
N GLU A 262 3.44 -19.47 -19.68
CA GLU A 262 2.75 -19.61 -20.96
C GLU A 262 1.65 -18.53 -21.12
N VAL A 263 0.83 -18.38 -20.10
CA VAL A 263 -0.21 -17.36 -20.08
C VAL A 263 0.38 -15.96 -20.08
N ALA A 264 1.48 -15.73 -19.36
CA ALA A 264 2.20 -14.46 -19.39
C ALA A 264 2.68 -14.11 -20.79
N GLN A 265 3.25 -15.09 -21.51
CA GLN A 265 3.70 -14.90 -22.90
C GLN A 265 2.53 -14.58 -23.83
N GLU A 266 1.38 -15.25 -23.69
CA GLU A 266 0.17 -14.97 -24.48
C GLU A 266 -0.28 -13.52 -24.29
N TYR A 267 -0.41 -13.07 -23.04
CA TYR A 267 -0.83 -11.70 -22.74
C TYR A 267 0.17 -10.65 -23.24
N TYR A 268 1.48 -10.87 -23.10
CA TYR A 268 2.48 -9.94 -23.63
C TYR A 268 2.45 -9.88 -25.16
N THR A 269 2.12 -10.99 -25.84
CA THR A 269 1.99 -11.02 -27.30
C THR A 269 0.73 -10.26 -27.74
N LEU A 270 -0.39 -10.41 -27.03
CA LEU A 270 -1.60 -9.63 -27.27
C LEU A 270 -1.35 -8.14 -27.07
N ALA A 271 -0.69 -7.77 -25.97
CA ALA A 271 -0.31 -6.38 -25.68
C ALA A 271 0.55 -5.79 -26.83
N ASP A 272 1.58 -6.51 -27.27
CA ASP A 272 2.49 -6.10 -28.34
C ASP A 272 1.74 -5.87 -29.67
N SER A 273 0.75 -6.72 -29.97
CA SER A 273 -0.07 -6.61 -31.18
C SER A 273 -0.91 -5.33 -31.16
N VAL A 274 -1.53 -5.01 -30.03
CA VAL A 274 -2.37 -3.80 -29.92
C VAL A 274 -1.51 -2.54 -29.83
N TYR A 275 -0.38 -2.55 -29.11
CA TYR A 275 0.55 -1.40 -29.08
C TYR A 275 1.10 -1.06 -30.48
N LYS A 276 1.41 -2.07 -31.30
CA LYS A 276 1.83 -1.85 -32.71
C LYS A 276 0.71 -1.27 -33.54
N LEU A 277 -0.52 -1.73 -33.34
CA LEU A 277 -1.69 -1.23 -34.04
C LEU A 277 -1.96 0.26 -33.72
N THR A 278 -1.81 0.62 -32.44
CA THR A 278 -2.03 2.00 -31.98
C THR A 278 -0.83 2.93 -32.21
N GLY A 279 0.33 2.40 -32.60
CA GLY A 279 1.57 3.15 -32.72
C GLY A 279 2.15 3.60 -31.36
N ASP A 280 1.74 2.99 -30.25
CA ASP A 280 2.27 3.32 -28.92
C ASP A 280 3.68 2.75 -28.72
N ALA A 281 4.67 3.51 -29.19
CA ALA A 281 6.08 3.14 -29.07
C ALA A 281 6.52 2.96 -27.62
N LEU A 282 6.03 3.77 -26.68
CA LEU A 282 6.36 3.64 -25.25
C LEU A 282 5.82 2.34 -24.68
N GLY A 283 4.56 2.01 -25.00
CA GLY A 283 3.93 0.75 -24.60
C GLY A 283 4.67 -0.47 -25.15
N ILE A 284 5.12 -0.45 -26.42
CA ILE A 284 5.95 -1.51 -27.02
C ILE A 284 7.22 -1.74 -26.20
N HIS A 285 7.95 -0.67 -25.88
CA HIS A 285 9.23 -0.79 -25.19
C HIS A 285 9.08 -1.19 -23.70
N ASN A 286 8.00 -0.72 -23.04
CA ASN A 286 7.64 -1.22 -21.72
C ASN A 286 7.31 -2.74 -21.74
N ASN A 287 6.61 -3.19 -22.78
CA ASN A 287 6.29 -4.60 -22.95
C ASN A 287 7.55 -5.44 -23.27
N TYR A 288 8.58 -4.87 -23.93
CA TYR A 288 9.87 -5.54 -24.10
C TYR A 288 10.56 -5.79 -22.76
N ILE A 289 10.47 -4.88 -21.79
CA ILE A 289 11.00 -5.09 -20.43
C ILE A 289 10.31 -6.30 -19.79
N ASN A 290 8.97 -6.37 -19.83
CA ASN A 290 8.22 -7.50 -19.27
C ASN A 290 8.58 -8.84 -19.93
N GLN A 291 8.62 -8.86 -21.26
CA GLN A 291 9.03 -10.04 -22.03
C GLN A 291 10.48 -10.45 -21.74
N ALA A 292 11.36 -9.49 -21.47
CA ALA A 292 12.74 -9.78 -21.12
C ALA A 292 12.85 -10.51 -19.77
N TYR A 293 12.07 -10.13 -18.76
CA TYR A 293 12.01 -10.86 -17.49
C TYR A 293 11.51 -12.30 -17.68
N LEU A 294 10.52 -12.51 -18.55
CA LEU A 294 10.07 -13.87 -18.89
C LEU A 294 11.19 -14.67 -19.55
N LEU A 295 11.96 -14.07 -20.48
CA LEU A 295 13.10 -14.72 -21.12
C LEU A 295 14.24 -15.02 -20.15
N ILE A 296 14.47 -14.19 -19.15
CA ILE A 296 15.43 -14.44 -18.07
C ILE A 296 15.06 -15.73 -17.36
N ASN A 297 13.79 -15.84 -16.95
CA ASN A 297 13.29 -17.03 -16.23
C ASN A 297 13.37 -18.31 -17.09
N GLN A 298 13.30 -18.18 -18.43
CA GLN A 298 13.52 -19.28 -19.36
C GLN A 298 15.00 -19.57 -19.68
N GLY A 299 15.96 -18.87 -19.07
CA GLY A 299 17.39 -18.98 -19.35
C GLY A 299 17.82 -18.41 -20.72
N LYS A 300 16.95 -17.71 -21.43
CA LYS A 300 17.21 -17.13 -22.77
C LYS A 300 17.89 -15.76 -22.68
N TYR A 301 19.01 -15.67 -22.01
CA TYR A 301 19.69 -14.43 -21.63
C TYR A 301 20.05 -13.51 -22.81
N LYS A 302 20.52 -14.06 -23.94
CA LYS A 302 20.84 -13.27 -25.15
C LYS A 302 19.60 -12.54 -25.70
N ALA A 303 18.48 -13.22 -25.75
CA ALA A 303 17.22 -12.64 -26.23
C ALA A 303 16.68 -11.58 -25.23
N ALA A 304 16.80 -11.83 -23.93
CA ALA A 304 16.44 -10.87 -22.89
C ALA A 304 17.27 -9.58 -23.04
N LEU A 305 18.60 -9.68 -23.12
CA LEU A 305 19.49 -8.52 -23.33
C LEU A 305 19.16 -7.76 -24.62
N ALA A 306 18.80 -8.44 -25.70
CA ALA A 306 18.43 -7.78 -26.95
C ALA A 306 17.17 -6.91 -26.78
N LYS A 307 16.15 -7.40 -26.05
CA LYS A 307 14.95 -6.64 -25.75
C LYS A 307 15.23 -5.46 -24.82
N GLN A 308 16.00 -5.67 -23.74
CA GLN A 308 16.39 -4.60 -22.82
C GLN A 308 17.17 -3.49 -23.53
N LYS A 309 18.12 -3.83 -24.42
CA LYS A 309 18.89 -2.85 -25.19
C LYS A 309 18.00 -2.04 -26.14
N LYS A 310 17.03 -2.68 -26.80
CA LYS A 310 16.06 -1.97 -27.66
C LYS A 310 15.22 -0.97 -26.84
N ALA A 311 14.74 -1.39 -25.69
CA ALA A 311 14.00 -0.53 -24.79
C ALA A 311 14.86 0.64 -24.29
N LEU A 312 16.10 0.36 -23.86
CA LEU A 312 17.04 1.37 -23.39
C LEU A 312 17.38 2.42 -24.46
N SER A 313 17.60 2.00 -25.72
CA SER A 313 17.84 2.93 -26.84
C SER A 313 16.69 3.91 -26.98
N PHE A 314 15.47 3.40 -27.03
CA PHE A 314 14.27 4.22 -27.11
C PHE A 314 14.13 5.16 -25.92
N TYR A 315 14.30 4.69 -24.69
CA TYR A 315 14.16 5.53 -23.50
C TYR A 315 15.23 6.63 -23.44
N ARG A 316 16.44 6.38 -23.93
CA ARG A 316 17.48 7.41 -24.06
C ARG A 316 17.10 8.50 -25.08
N GLU A 317 16.55 8.11 -26.23
CA GLU A 317 16.08 9.06 -27.24
C GLU A 317 14.92 9.93 -26.73
N GLN A 318 14.11 9.39 -25.81
CA GLN A 318 12.98 10.10 -25.20
C GLN A 318 13.32 10.78 -23.86
N ASP A 319 14.57 10.74 -23.40
CA ASP A 319 15.00 11.20 -22.07
C ASP A 319 14.11 10.67 -20.92
N TYR A 320 13.66 9.41 -21.04
CA TYR A 320 12.74 8.79 -20.10
C TYR A 320 13.49 8.04 -19.00
N SER A 321 13.81 8.73 -17.92
CA SER A 321 14.63 8.22 -16.81
C SER A 321 14.09 6.94 -16.16
N GLU A 322 12.78 6.85 -15.91
CA GLU A 322 12.15 5.66 -15.30
C GLU A 322 12.31 4.41 -16.19
N GLY A 323 12.17 4.59 -17.51
CA GLY A 323 12.38 3.52 -18.48
C GLY A 323 13.85 3.08 -18.57
N MET A 324 14.78 4.04 -18.52
CA MET A 324 16.22 3.72 -18.51
C MET A 324 16.59 2.90 -17.27
N ILE A 325 16.10 3.29 -16.09
CA ILE A 325 16.32 2.53 -14.85
C ILE A 325 15.77 1.09 -15.01
N ALA A 326 14.52 0.94 -15.48
CA ALA A 326 13.91 -0.37 -15.67
C ALA A 326 14.71 -1.27 -16.64
N ALA A 327 15.19 -0.70 -17.74
CA ALA A 327 16.03 -1.43 -18.69
C ALA A 327 17.38 -1.85 -18.09
N TRP A 328 18.07 -0.96 -17.38
CA TRP A 328 19.31 -1.29 -16.70
C TRP A 328 19.13 -2.33 -15.61
N GLN A 329 18.05 -2.24 -14.79
CA GLN A 329 17.70 -3.26 -13.80
C GLN A 329 17.50 -4.63 -14.46
N GLY A 330 16.76 -4.68 -15.58
CA GLY A 330 16.58 -5.91 -16.33
C GLY A 330 17.89 -6.46 -16.90
N MET A 331 18.80 -5.62 -17.39
CA MET A 331 20.13 -6.04 -17.84
C MET A 331 20.98 -6.53 -16.67
N ALA A 332 20.94 -5.87 -15.53
CA ALA A 332 21.61 -6.29 -14.31
C ALA A 332 21.11 -7.65 -13.84
N SER A 333 19.79 -7.87 -13.86
CA SER A 333 19.19 -9.18 -13.54
C SER A 333 19.69 -10.28 -14.46
N VAL A 334 19.79 -10.04 -15.79
CA VAL A 334 20.39 -11.03 -16.72
C VAL A 334 21.80 -11.38 -16.30
N TYR A 335 22.65 -10.37 -16.03
CA TYR A 335 24.04 -10.63 -15.66
C TYR A 335 24.16 -11.30 -14.29
N SER A 336 23.26 -11.02 -13.36
CA SER A 336 23.17 -11.71 -12.07
C SER A 336 22.86 -13.19 -12.25
N GLU A 337 21.86 -13.54 -13.05
CA GLU A 337 21.51 -14.93 -13.38
C GLU A 337 22.64 -15.67 -14.13
N MET A 338 23.43 -14.95 -14.90
CA MET A 338 24.66 -15.50 -15.54
C MET A 338 25.83 -15.60 -14.58
N LEU A 339 25.70 -15.26 -13.31
CA LEU A 339 26.74 -15.17 -12.29
C LEU A 339 27.88 -14.20 -12.65
N LEU A 340 27.60 -13.21 -13.49
CA LEU A 340 28.53 -12.15 -13.88
C LEU A 340 28.38 -10.93 -12.99
N THR A 341 28.68 -11.11 -11.72
CA THR A 341 28.46 -10.17 -10.61
C THR A 341 28.94 -8.74 -10.91
N GLU A 342 30.17 -8.60 -11.39
CA GLU A 342 30.75 -7.28 -11.70
C GLU A 342 29.94 -6.53 -12.77
N LYS A 343 29.49 -7.23 -13.81
CA LYS A 343 28.65 -6.62 -14.85
C LYS A 343 27.26 -6.24 -14.33
N ALA A 344 26.68 -7.07 -13.49
CA ALA A 344 25.40 -6.76 -12.86
C ALA A 344 25.50 -5.47 -12.01
N LEU A 345 26.55 -5.35 -11.20
CA LEU A 345 26.78 -4.18 -10.35
C LEU A 345 26.94 -2.89 -11.15
N VAL A 346 27.68 -2.91 -12.29
CA VAL A 346 27.84 -1.73 -13.16
C VAL A 346 26.47 -1.18 -13.62
N TYR A 347 25.52 -2.05 -13.94
CA TYR A 347 24.18 -1.61 -14.33
C TYR A 347 23.35 -1.13 -13.14
N TYR A 348 23.47 -1.77 -11.97
CA TYR A 348 22.81 -1.29 -10.77
C TYR A 348 23.37 0.05 -10.29
N ASP A 349 24.69 0.30 -10.42
CA ASP A 349 25.29 1.59 -10.14
C ASP A 349 24.72 2.68 -11.07
N SER A 350 24.54 2.35 -12.35
CA SER A 350 23.88 3.26 -13.30
C SER A 350 22.42 3.57 -12.88
N CYS A 351 21.68 2.56 -12.41
CA CYS A 351 20.34 2.74 -11.86
C CYS A 351 20.36 3.65 -10.63
N MET A 352 21.31 3.43 -9.72
CA MET A 352 21.43 4.19 -8.49
C MET A 352 21.72 5.66 -8.76
N LEU A 353 22.72 5.95 -9.62
CA LEU A 353 23.06 7.30 -10.02
C LEU A 353 21.87 8.06 -10.60
N LEU A 354 21.08 7.41 -11.47
CA LEU A 354 19.93 8.05 -12.07
C LEU A 354 18.77 8.18 -11.05
N ALA A 355 18.53 7.17 -10.22
CA ALA A 355 17.53 7.23 -9.16
C ALA A 355 17.85 8.31 -8.12
N ASP A 356 19.13 8.52 -7.80
CA ASP A 356 19.59 9.62 -6.95
C ASP A 356 19.33 10.98 -7.62
N SER A 357 19.65 11.12 -8.89
CA SER A 357 19.47 12.37 -9.63
C SER A 357 18.00 12.81 -9.70
N ILE A 358 17.07 11.84 -9.80
CA ILE A 358 15.62 12.09 -9.80
C ILE A 358 15.00 11.99 -8.40
N GLN A 359 15.79 11.76 -7.35
CA GLN A 359 15.37 11.62 -5.94
C GLN A 359 14.25 10.59 -5.72
N ASP A 360 14.27 9.49 -6.46
CA ASP A 360 13.30 8.39 -6.32
C ASP A 360 13.75 7.38 -5.27
N LEU A 361 13.36 7.63 -4.02
CA LEU A 361 13.71 6.78 -2.87
C LEU A 361 13.21 5.33 -3.03
N ASN A 362 12.07 5.11 -3.70
CA ASN A 362 11.56 3.76 -3.92
C ASN A 362 12.45 2.97 -4.89
N ARG A 363 12.93 3.61 -5.95
CA ARG A 363 13.88 3.00 -6.88
C ARG A 363 15.23 2.76 -6.23
N GLN A 364 15.73 3.71 -5.43
CA GLN A 364 16.96 3.55 -4.66
C GLN A 364 16.86 2.32 -3.73
N LYS A 365 15.75 2.18 -2.99
CA LYS A 365 15.47 1.03 -2.14
C LYS A 365 15.50 -0.28 -2.93
N GLU A 366 14.77 -0.35 -4.05
CA GLU A 366 14.70 -1.56 -4.90
C GLU A 366 16.08 -1.95 -5.45
N VAL A 367 16.86 -0.97 -5.90
CA VAL A 367 18.23 -1.19 -6.41
C VAL A 367 19.15 -1.67 -5.30
N LEU A 368 19.11 -1.07 -4.12
CA LEU A 368 19.92 -1.47 -2.97
C LEU A 368 19.61 -2.89 -2.51
N GLU A 369 18.34 -3.29 -2.54
CA GLU A 369 17.92 -4.65 -2.21
C GLU A 369 18.55 -5.67 -3.16
N ASN A 370 18.51 -5.39 -4.46
CA ASN A 370 19.14 -6.25 -5.47
C ASN A 370 20.67 -6.31 -5.32
N ILE A 371 21.35 -5.18 -5.09
CA ILE A 371 22.79 -5.12 -4.84
C ILE A 371 23.16 -5.92 -3.58
N TYR A 372 22.38 -5.77 -2.50
CA TYR A 372 22.56 -6.54 -1.28
C TYR A 372 22.48 -8.05 -1.52
N GLN A 373 21.48 -8.51 -2.28
CA GLN A 373 21.33 -9.93 -2.63
C GLN A 373 22.55 -10.44 -3.39
N ILE A 374 23.04 -9.68 -4.37
CA ILE A 374 24.24 -10.05 -5.16
C ILE A 374 25.48 -10.18 -4.26
N TYR A 375 25.73 -9.20 -3.37
CA TYR A 375 26.87 -9.28 -2.47
C TYR A 375 26.74 -10.42 -1.46
N SER A 376 25.54 -10.69 -0.97
CA SER A 376 25.25 -11.83 -0.09
C SER A 376 25.54 -13.16 -0.77
N GLN A 377 25.07 -13.35 -2.00
CA GLN A 377 25.27 -14.59 -2.78
C GLN A 377 26.72 -14.79 -3.20
N SER A 378 27.45 -13.71 -3.46
CA SER A 378 28.88 -13.77 -3.82
C SER A 378 29.82 -13.92 -2.62
N GLY A 379 29.29 -13.98 -1.38
CA GLY A 379 30.09 -14.11 -0.15
C GLY A 379 30.79 -12.81 0.27
N ASN A 380 30.53 -11.68 -0.40
CA ASN A 380 31.10 -10.38 -0.02
C ASN A 380 30.27 -9.74 1.10
N TYR A 381 30.32 -10.34 2.29
CA TYR A 381 29.49 -9.92 3.43
C TYR A 381 29.77 -8.49 3.91
N LYS A 382 30.98 -7.96 3.69
CA LYS A 382 31.31 -6.58 4.04
C LYS A 382 30.51 -5.60 3.19
N SER A 383 30.50 -5.78 1.87
CA SER A 383 29.72 -4.95 0.94
C SER A 383 28.22 -5.18 1.12
N ALA A 384 27.81 -6.43 1.37
CA ALA A 384 26.41 -6.73 1.68
C ALA A 384 25.93 -5.97 2.92
N LEU A 385 26.70 -5.95 4.02
CA LEU A 385 26.35 -5.21 5.23
C LEU A 385 26.25 -3.69 4.98
N LEU A 386 27.20 -3.11 4.25
CA LEU A 386 27.18 -1.69 3.92
C LEU A 386 25.95 -1.32 3.06
N THR A 387 25.65 -2.15 2.05
CA THR A 387 24.48 -1.95 1.20
C THR A 387 23.18 -2.11 1.99
N TYR A 388 23.12 -3.09 2.90
CA TYR A 388 21.97 -3.30 3.75
C TYR A 388 21.73 -2.14 4.72
N THR A 389 22.79 -1.56 5.30
CA THR A 389 22.64 -0.36 6.16
C THR A 389 22.11 0.83 5.37
N HIS A 390 22.57 1.01 4.13
CA HIS A 390 22.04 2.06 3.26
C HIS A 390 20.58 1.78 2.88
N PHE A 391 20.24 0.54 2.53
CA PHE A 391 18.86 0.12 2.30
C PHE A 391 17.96 0.44 3.49
N GLN A 392 18.38 0.12 4.72
CA GLN A 392 17.64 0.44 5.94
C GLN A 392 17.43 1.95 6.11
N HIS A 393 18.47 2.75 5.88
CA HIS A 393 18.35 4.21 5.96
C HIS A 393 17.32 4.77 4.96
N ILE A 394 17.32 4.29 3.72
CA ILE A 394 16.33 4.70 2.70
C ILE A 394 14.93 4.20 3.10
N ASN A 395 14.82 2.95 3.55
CA ASN A 395 13.57 2.37 4.01
C ASN A 395 12.97 3.14 5.19
N ASP A 396 13.78 3.53 6.17
CA ASP A 396 13.34 4.37 7.30
C ASP A 396 12.91 5.77 6.84
N SER A 397 13.59 6.32 5.83
CA SER A 397 13.20 7.59 5.23
C SER A 397 11.83 7.51 4.55
N ILE A 398 11.54 6.43 3.84
CA ILE A 398 10.22 6.16 3.25
C ILE A 398 9.18 5.96 4.35
N PHE A 399 9.48 5.12 5.36
CA PHE A 399 8.58 4.84 6.48
C PHE A 399 8.26 6.08 7.31
N ASN A 400 9.24 6.95 7.57
CA ASN A 400 9.03 8.22 8.26
C ASN A 400 8.14 9.18 7.44
N LEU A 401 8.23 9.13 6.12
CA LEU A 401 7.33 9.87 5.23
C LEU A 401 5.88 9.37 5.35
N GLU A 402 5.68 8.05 5.35
CA GLU A 402 4.37 7.42 5.53
C GLU A 402 3.78 7.74 6.91
N LYS A 403 4.59 7.60 7.98
CA LYS A 403 4.18 7.92 9.34
C LYS A 403 3.79 9.38 9.50
N THR A 404 4.57 10.30 8.91
CA THR A 404 4.27 11.74 8.92
C THR A 404 2.94 12.02 8.20
N GLU A 405 2.65 11.31 7.12
CA GLU A 405 1.39 11.47 6.39
C GLU A 405 0.20 10.91 7.16
N ILE A 406 0.34 9.75 7.80
CA ILE A 406 -0.68 9.18 8.69
C ILE A 406 -0.98 10.15 9.83
N ILE A 407 0.06 10.71 10.46
CA ILE A 407 -0.09 11.72 11.53
C ILE A 407 -0.79 12.98 11.00
N ASN A 408 -0.39 13.50 9.83
CA ASN A 408 -1.03 14.66 9.24
C ASN A 408 -2.50 14.40 8.86
N ASN A 409 -2.82 13.21 8.37
CA ASN A 409 -4.19 12.81 8.08
C ASN A 409 -5.04 12.65 9.36
N LEU A 410 -4.44 12.14 10.44
CA LEU A 410 -5.08 12.07 11.76
C LEU A 410 -5.30 13.46 12.37
N LEU A 411 -4.31 14.36 12.26
CA LEU A 411 -4.42 15.75 12.69
C LEU A 411 -5.52 16.48 11.92
N LEU A 412 -5.57 16.33 10.59
CA LEU A 412 -6.64 16.91 9.77
C LEU A 412 -8.02 16.36 10.12
N LYS A 413 -8.13 15.06 10.44
CA LYS A 413 -9.39 14.48 10.94
C LYS A 413 -9.75 15.06 12.31
N TYR A 414 -8.79 15.16 13.21
CA TYR A 414 -8.98 15.73 14.53
C TYR A 414 -9.40 17.20 14.47
N GLU A 415 -8.73 18.03 13.66
CA GLU A 415 -9.12 19.43 13.44
C GLU A 415 -10.53 19.54 12.86
N LYS A 416 -10.87 18.68 11.89
CA LYS A 416 -12.21 18.65 11.30
C LYS A 416 -13.28 18.21 12.31
N GLU A 417 -13.00 17.23 13.15
CA GLU A 417 -13.90 16.84 14.25
C GLU A 417 -14.05 17.97 15.27
N LYS A 418 -12.95 18.66 15.60
CA LYS A 418 -12.95 19.81 16.50
C LYS A 418 -13.77 20.98 15.93
N ASP A 419 -13.62 21.26 14.63
CA ASP A 419 -14.42 22.31 13.95
C ASP A 419 -15.89 21.90 13.85
N GLN A 420 -16.20 20.63 13.59
CA GLN A 420 -17.57 20.12 13.62
C GLN A 420 -18.18 20.22 15.01
N LEU A 421 -17.44 19.91 16.07
CA LEU A 421 -17.87 20.09 17.46
C LEU A 421 -18.10 21.58 17.78
N LYS A 422 -17.25 22.46 17.26
CA LYS A 422 -17.40 23.91 17.44
C LYS A 422 -18.63 24.44 16.70
N ILE A 423 -18.86 23.99 15.47
CA ILE A 423 -20.06 24.30 14.71
C ILE A 423 -21.32 23.79 15.44
N LEU A 424 -21.28 22.54 15.89
CA LEU A 424 -22.39 21.92 16.65
C LEU A 424 -22.70 22.70 17.96
N ASN A 425 -21.64 23.14 18.63
CA ASN A 425 -21.82 23.97 19.85
C ASN A 425 -22.41 25.37 19.54
N LEU A 426 -21.95 26.00 18.45
CA LEU A 426 -22.50 27.28 17.99
C LEU A 426 -23.96 27.15 17.49
N GLU A 427 -24.26 26.04 16.80
CA GLU A 427 -25.63 25.71 16.40
C GLU A 427 -26.53 25.47 17.62
N ASN A 428 -26.02 24.75 18.63
CA ASN A 428 -26.75 24.55 19.90
C ASN A 428 -26.95 25.87 20.68
N GLU A 429 -26.01 26.78 20.70
CA GLU A 429 -26.18 28.11 21.30
C GLU A 429 -27.17 28.95 20.52
N ASN A 430 -27.10 28.95 19.19
CA ASN A 430 -28.11 29.64 18.36
C ASN A 430 -29.52 29.02 18.54
N LEU A 431 -29.57 27.70 18.61
CA LEU A 431 -30.84 26.99 18.87
C LEU A 431 -31.44 27.39 20.27
N LYS A 432 -30.56 27.53 21.28
CA LYS A 432 -30.97 28.02 22.61
C LYS A 432 -31.49 29.45 22.56
N ARG A 433 -30.82 30.36 21.85
CA ARG A 433 -31.26 31.76 21.68
C ARG A 433 -32.56 31.84 20.89
N VAL A 434 -32.70 31.03 19.83
CA VAL A 434 -33.97 30.97 19.07
C VAL A 434 -35.10 30.38 19.90
N LYS A 435 -34.85 29.32 20.69
CA LYS A 435 -35.86 28.76 21.62
C LYS A 435 -36.27 29.76 22.69
N GLN A 436 -35.36 30.52 23.27
CA GLN A 436 -35.66 31.55 24.25
C GLN A 436 -36.50 32.70 23.64
N ARG A 437 -36.14 33.16 22.45
CA ARG A 437 -36.89 34.20 21.73
C ARG A 437 -38.28 33.71 21.34
N ASN A 438 -38.40 32.47 20.87
CA ASN A 438 -39.70 31.90 20.51
C ASN A 438 -40.61 31.63 21.75
N LEU A 439 -40.01 31.20 22.88
CA LEU A 439 -40.73 31.03 24.13
C LEU A 439 -41.36 32.36 24.62
N LEU A 440 -40.60 33.47 24.54
CA LEU A 440 -41.10 34.80 24.87
C LEU A 440 -42.21 35.28 23.92
N PHE A 441 -42.13 34.87 22.66
CA PHE A 441 -43.13 35.22 21.65
C PHE A 441 -44.46 34.43 21.82
N PHE A 442 -44.36 33.16 22.26
CA PHE A 442 -45.54 32.29 22.41
C PHE A 442 -46.28 32.39 23.76
N ILE A 443 -45.62 32.94 24.79
CA ILE A 443 -46.29 33.24 26.08
C ILE A 443 -47.42 34.28 25.91
N GLY A 444 -47.38 35.07 24.84
CA GLY A 444 -48.38 36.13 24.57
C GLY A 444 -49.63 35.71 23.80
N MET A 445 -49.72 34.50 23.30
CA MET A 445 -50.84 34.10 22.43
C MET A 445 -51.31 32.67 22.68
N GLY A 446 -52.47 32.49 23.19
CA GLY A 446 -53.26 31.29 23.50
C GLY A 446 -53.15 29.99 22.66
N VAL A 447 -51.94 29.60 22.21
CA VAL A 447 -51.71 28.44 21.31
C VAL A 447 -51.04 27.24 22.03
N VAL A 448 -51.20 27.18 23.36
CA VAL A 448 -50.55 26.17 24.22
C VAL A 448 -50.95 24.73 23.84
N ILE A 449 -52.14 24.50 23.33
CA ILE A 449 -52.59 23.11 23.03
C ILE A 449 -51.95 22.55 21.77
N ILE A 450 -51.74 23.35 20.72
CA ILE A 450 -51.11 22.90 19.47
C ILE A 450 -49.59 22.72 19.70
N ALA A 451 -48.94 23.59 20.47
CA ALA A 451 -47.55 23.48 20.86
C ALA A 451 -47.25 22.20 21.69
N LEU A 452 -48.16 21.82 22.62
CA LEU A 452 -48.04 20.61 23.41
C LEU A 452 -48.14 19.33 22.56
N LEU A 453 -49.05 19.29 21.59
CA LEU A 453 -49.16 18.17 20.67
C LEU A 453 -47.94 18.05 19.73
N MET A 454 -47.42 19.19 19.30
CA MET A 454 -46.22 19.23 18.44
C MET A 454 -44.94 18.86 19.22
N ILE A 455 -44.82 19.28 20.48
CA ILE A 455 -43.74 18.89 21.38
C ILE A 455 -43.80 17.38 21.68
N PHE A 456 -45.02 16.84 21.90
CA PHE A 456 -45.20 15.40 22.10
C PHE A 456 -44.77 14.57 20.86
N PHE A 457 -45.13 15.03 19.66
CA PHE A 457 -44.74 14.37 18.43
C PHE A 457 -43.21 14.42 18.17
N LEU A 458 -42.60 15.56 18.46
CA LEU A 458 -41.14 15.71 18.34
C LEU A 458 -40.35 14.89 19.37
N ALA A 459 -40.89 14.78 20.60
CA ALA A 459 -40.31 13.94 21.65
C ALA A 459 -40.41 12.45 21.30
N TYR A 460 -41.50 12.00 20.70
CA TYR A 460 -41.71 10.64 20.23
C TYR A 460 -40.72 10.32 19.09
N LYS A 461 -40.60 11.22 18.12
CA LYS A 461 -39.67 11.08 16.98
C LYS A 461 -38.19 11.11 17.41
N SER A 462 -37.85 11.99 18.34
CA SER A 462 -36.52 12.11 18.94
C SER A 462 -36.11 10.85 19.74
N ARG A 463 -37.08 10.27 20.48
CA ARG A 463 -36.86 9.02 21.22
C ARG A 463 -36.56 7.84 20.29
N LYS A 464 -37.29 7.75 19.17
CA LYS A 464 -37.08 6.73 18.14
C LYS A 464 -35.70 6.89 17.47
N ASN A 465 -35.29 8.12 17.17
CA ASN A 465 -34.00 8.41 16.57
C ASN A 465 -32.81 8.20 17.53
N ARG A 466 -33.01 8.47 18.83
CA ARG A 466 -32.00 8.17 19.86
C ARG A 466 -31.74 6.66 20.00
N ILE A 467 -32.79 5.86 19.99
CA ILE A 467 -32.66 4.39 20.06
C ILE A 467 -31.86 3.85 18.85
N ILE A 468 -32.10 4.44 17.67
CA ILE A 468 -31.36 4.04 16.44
C ILE A 468 -29.88 4.49 16.49
N ALA A 469 -29.64 5.72 16.98
CA ALA A 469 -28.28 6.25 17.13
C ALA A 469 -27.45 5.48 18.18
N ASP A 470 -28.06 5.15 19.33
CA ASP A 470 -27.40 4.39 20.41
C ASP A 470 -27.07 2.95 19.99
N HIS A 471 -27.92 2.33 19.17
CA HIS A 471 -27.61 1.01 18.59
C HIS A 471 -26.42 1.08 17.61
N LYS A 472 -26.36 2.14 16.81
CA LYS A 472 -25.28 2.33 15.83
C LYS A 472 -23.94 2.67 16.48
N ILE A 473 -23.98 3.43 17.57
CA ILE A 473 -22.80 3.75 18.38
C ILE A 473 -22.24 2.49 19.07
N LYS A 474 -23.13 1.65 19.64
CA LYS A 474 -22.68 0.38 20.24
C LYS A 474 -22.01 -0.57 19.25
N GLN A 475 -22.58 -0.69 18.04
CA GLN A 475 -21.95 -1.50 17.00
C GLN A 475 -20.56 -0.97 16.61
N LEU A 476 -20.42 0.34 16.42
CA LEU A 476 -19.13 0.97 16.10
C LEU A 476 -18.12 0.90 17.25
N GLU A 477 -18.57 0.92 18.50
CA GLU A 477 -17.70 0.75 19.67
C GLU A 477 -17.18 -0.69 19.82
N GLU A 478 -17.99 -1.69 19.51
CA GLU A 478 -17.57 -3.09 19.49
C GLU A 478 -16.57 -3.37 18.37
N GLU A 479 -16.83 -2.81 17.19
CA GLU A 479 -15.91 -2.92 16.04
C GLU A 479 -14.56 -2.22 16.32
N LYS A 480 -14.61 -1.04 16.93
CA LYS A 480 -13.43 -0.29 17.34
C LYS A 480 -12.62 -1.03 18.43
N LYS A 481 -13.29 -1.66 19.40
CA LYS A 481 -12.63 -2.48 20.43
C LYS A 481 -11.96 -3.72 19.84
N TYR A 482 -12.61 -4.35 18.86
CA TYR A 482 -12.05 -5.49 18.17
C TYR A 482 -10.78 -5.12 17.38
N MET A 483 -10.83 -4.04 16.61
CA MET A 483 -9.68 -3.54 15.85
C MET A 483 -8.53 -3.10 16.77
N ALA A 484 -8.82 -2.41 17.85
CA ALA A 484 -7.81 -1.97 18.82
C ALA A 484 -7.10 -3.15 19.51
N ALA A 485 -7.85 -4.20 19.86
CA ALA A 485 -7.26 -5.41 20.46
C ALA A 485 -6.35 -6.15 19.46
N ARG A 486 -6.72 -6.18 18.17
CA ARG A 486 -5.93 -6.77 17.10
C ARG A 486 -4.60 -6.03 16.91
N PHE A 487 -4.63 -4.71 16.80
CA PHE A 487 -3.42 -3.89 16.67
C PHE A 487 -2.51 -3.95 17.90
N LEU A 488 -3.07 -4.08 19.11
CA LEU A 488 -2.27 -4.21 20.34
C LEU A 488 -1.48 -5.52 20.38
N VAL A 489 -2.09 -6.62 19.97
CA VAL A 489 -1.41 -7.94 19.96
C VAL A 489 -0.30 -7.94 18.91
N GLU A 490 -0.57 -7.41 17.72
CA GLU A 490 0.40 -7.37 16.63
C GLU A 490 1.58 -6.43 16.95
N GLY A 491 1.31 -5.26 17.50
CA GLY A 491 2.34 -4.32 17.95
C GLY A 491 3.20 -4.85 19.10
N GLN A 492 2.62 -5.60 20.02
CA GLN A 492 3.37 -6.24 21.12
C GLN A 492 4.34 -7.32 20.62
N GLU A 493 3.94 -8.12 19.65
CA GLU A 493 4.83 -9.16 19.13
C GLU A 493 5.95 -8.58 18.25
N GLN A 494 5.66 -7.53 17.47
CA GLN A 494 6.70 -6.82 16.73
C GLN A 494 7.73 -6.16 17.65
N GLU A 495 7.29 -5.52 18.73
CA GLU A 495 8.20 -4.89 19.70
C GLU A 495 9.04 -5.93 20.47
N ARG A 496 8.47 -7.07 20.82
CA ARG A 496 9.22 -8.17 21.42
C ARG A 496 10.29 -8.73 20.50
N LYS A 497 9.97 -8.88 19.20
CA LYS A 497 10.92 -9.31 18.16
C LYS A 497 12.09 -8.31 18.08
N ARG A 498 11.79 -7.01 18.04
CA ARG A 498 12.80 -5.94 17.99
C ARG A 498 13.72 -5.96 19.21
N VAL A 499 13.13 -6.01 20.40
CA VAL A 499 13.89 -6.02 21.66
C VAL A 499 14.76 -7.28 21.79
N ALA A 500 14.25 -8.44 21.37
CA ALA A 500 15.01 -9.69 21.40
C ALA A 500 16.26 -9.62 20.51
N LEU A 501 16.12 -9.08 19.30
CA LEU A 501 17.25 -8.89 18.38
C LEU A 501 18.26 -7.87 18.93
N GLU A 502 17.81 -6.74 19.46
CA GLU A 502 18.69 -5.74 20.06
C GLU A 502 19.47 -6.27 21.28
N LEU A 503 18.83 -7.07 22.12
CA LEU A 503 19.50 -7.70 23.26
C LEU A 503 20.53 -8.74 22.81
N HIS A 504 20.20 -9.56 21.81
CA HIS A 504 21.11 -10.57 21.30
C HIS A 504 22.33 -9.95 20.62
N ASP A 505 22.12 -9.00 19.71
CA ASP A 505 23.17 -8.50 18.82
C ASP A 505 24.06 -7.43 19.48
N ASN A 506 23.49 -6.58 20.34
CA ASN A 506 24.24 -5.52 20.98
C ASN A 506 24.77 -5.90 22.38
N LEU A 507 23.89 -6.28 23.30
CA LEU A 507 24.31 -6.59 24.67
C LEU A 507 25.04 -7.94 24.75
N GLY A 508 24.58 -8.95 24.03
CA GLY A 508 25.21 -10.28 24.07
C GLY A 508 26.67 -10.26 23.56
N VAL A 509 26.91 -9.50 22.50
CA VAL A 509 28.27 -9.31 21.94
C VAL A 509 29.14 -8.48 22.87
N LEU A 510 28.60 -7.36 23.42
CA LEU A 510 29.33 -6.48 24.33
C LEU A 510 29.79 -7.22 25.58
N LEU A 511 28.92 -8.01 26.20
CA LEU A 511 29.23 -8.82 27.39
C LEU A 511 30.27 -9.90 27.05
N SER A 512 30.19 -10.52 25.89
CA SER A 512 31.15 -11.53 25.44
C SER A 512 32.55 -10.93 25.23
N VAL A 513 32.64 -9.77 24.57
CA VAL A 513 33.91 -9.04 24.37
C VAL A 513 34.48 -8.58 25.71
N THR A 514 33.65 -8.05 26.61
CA THR A 514 34.08 -7.60 27.93
C THR A 514 34.59 -8.78 28.78
N LYS A 515 33.91 -9.94 28.73
CA LYS A 515 34.37 -11.18 29.38
C LYS A 515 35.75 -11.60 28.84
N MET A 516 35.97 -11.54 27.54
CA MET A 516 37.22 -11.89 26.88
C MET A 516 38.36 -10.95 27.32
N GLN A 517 38.08 -9.64 27.45
CA GLN A 517 39.03 -8.64 28.00
C GLN A 517 39.41 -8.93 29.45
N PHE A 518 38.44 -9.22 30.31
CA PHE A 518 38.70 -9.57 31.71
C PHE A 518 39.50 -10.88 31.84
N THR A 519 39.22 -11.86 30.98
CA THR A 519 39.97 -13.10 30.93
C THR A 519 41.44 -12.87 30.52
N ALA A 520 41.67 -12.00 29.54
CA ALA A 520 43.01 -11.63 29.07
C ALA A 520 43.80 -10.83 30.11
N ILE A 521 43.13 -10.01 30.96
CA ILE A 521 43.75 -9.28 32.06
C ILE A 521 44.06 -10.23 33.22
N ARG A 522 43.21 -11.21 33.50
CA ARG A 522 43.42 -12.25 34.54
C ARG A 522 44.73 -12.98 34.38
N ASP A 523 45.07 -13.34 33.14
CA ASP A 523 46.26 -14.13 32.83
C ASP A 523 47.55 -13.29 32.88
N LYS A 524 47.44 -11.95 32.93
CA LYS A 524 48.57 -11.01 32.99
C LYS A 524 48.82 -10.38 34.38
N SER A 525 47.91 -10.57 35.34
CA SER A 525 47.99 -9.88 36.65
C SER A 525 47.64 -10.84 37.79
N PRO A 526 48.62 -11.56 38.34
CA PRO A 526 48.40 -12.56 39.38
C PRO A 526 47.80 -11.99 40.69
N GLU A 527 48.11 -10.74 41.04
CA GLU A 527 47.67 -10.10 42.29
C GLU A 527 46.19 -9.82 42.37
N ASN A 528 45.54 -9.62 41.23
CA ASN A 528 44.12 -9.30 41.12
C ASN A 528 43.21 -10.46 40.66
N LYS A 529 43.78 -11.67 40.59
CA LYS A 529 43.12 -12.86 40.04
C LYS A 529 41.74 -13.17 40.68
N ALA A 530 41.64 -12.98 41.99
CA ALA A 530 40.39 -13.23 42.71
C ALA A 530 39.27 -12.21 42.35
N LEU A 531 39.66 -10.94 42.20
CA LEU A 531 38.71 -9.87 41.83
C LEU A 531 38.24 -10.00 40.38
N ILE A 532 39.18 -10.33 39.51
CA ILE A 532 38.91 -10.54 38.09
C ILE A 532 38.05 -11.78 37.89
N ASN A 533 38.30 -12.89 38.59
CA ASN A 533 37.44 -14.06 38.59
C ASN A 533 36.00 -13.75 39.01
N LYS A 534 35.85 -12.90 40.06
CA LYS A 534 34.54 -12.46 40.54
C LYS A 534 33.82 -11.61 39.48
N ALA A 535 34.54 -10.69 38.84
CA ALA A 535 34.01 -9.87 37.75
C ALA A 535 33.64 -10.70 36.52
N THR A 536 34.48 -11.68 36.14
CA THR A 536 34.21 -12.59 35.04
C THR A 536 32.97 -13.43 35.32
N LYS A 537 32.79 -13.91 36.56
CA LYS A 537 31.61 -14.67 36.98
C LYS A 537 30.33 -13.83 36.93
N PHE A 538 30.40 -12.54 37.29
CA PHE A 538 29.26 -11.63 37.12
C PHE A 538 28.94 -11.36 35.63
N LEU A 539 29.97 -11.22 34.79
CA LEU A 539 29.78 -11.06 33.34
C LEU A 539 29.22 -12.33 32.70
N GLU A 540 29.62 -13.51 33.18
CA GLU A 540 29.05 -14.80 32.75
C GLU A 540 27.58 -14.89 33.12
N GLN A 541 27.27 -14.53 34.38
CA GLN A 541 25.89 -14.48 34.84
C GLN A 541 25.06 -13.48 34.02
N ALA A 542 25.54 -12.25 33.86
CA ALA A 542 24.86 -11.23 33.07
C ALA A 542 24.67 -11.64 31.61
N SER A 543 25.69 -12.26 31.00
CA SER A 543 25.60 -12.80 29.64
C SER A 543 24.58 -13.92 29.52
N SER A 544 24.54 -14.82 30.54
CA SER A 544 23.53 -15.88 30.62
C SER A 544 22.12 -15.28 30.77
N ASP A 545 21.97 -14.28 31.63
CA ASP A 545 20.68 -13.66 31.88
C ASP A 545 20.16 -12.89 30.65
N VAL A 546 21.04 -12.15 29.97
CA VAL A 546 20.67 -11.48 28.69
C VAL A 546 20.26 -12.49 27.62
N ARG A 547 20.99 -13.61 27.50
CA ARG A 547 20.63 -14.68 26.55
C ARG A 547 19.28 -15.32 26.92
N LYS A 548 19.04 -15.57 28.20
CA LYS A 548 17.76 -16.10 28.67
C LYS A 548 16.61 -15.13 28.40
N ILE A 549 16.83 -13.84 28.63
CA ILE A 549 15.82 -12.81 28.36
C ILE A 549 15.52 -12.72 26.84
N SER A 550 16.57 -12.67 26.02
CA SER A 550 16.42 -12.64 24.56
C SER A 550 15.71 -13.89 24.03
N HIS A 551 16.11 -15.06 24.53
CA HIS A 551 15.48 -16.35 24.17
C HIS A 551 14.02 -16.42 24.62
N ASN A 552 13.70 -15.89 25.82
CA ASN A 552 12.32 -15.82 26.30
C ASN A 552 11.46 -14.82 25.50
N LEU A 553 12.09 -13.75 24.98
CA LEU A 553 11.38 -12.78 24.13
C LEU A 553 11.16 -13.30 22.71
N MET A 554 12.11 -14.04 22.13
CA MET A 554 11.99 -14.68 20.82
C MET A 554 13.05 -15.77 20.66
N PRO A 555 12.68 -17.06 20.71
CA PRO A 555 13.63 -18.15 20.52
C PRO A 555 14.20 -18.12 19.10
N GLY A 556 15.54 -18.09 19.02
CA GLY A 556 16.22 -18.09 17.71
C GLY A 556 15.96 -19.35 16.87
N LEU A 557 15.57 -20.44 17.53
CA LEU A 557 15.15 -21.71 16.92
C LEU A 557 13.83 -21.56 16.19
N LEU A 558 12.88 -20.81 16.72
CA LEU A 558 11.58 -20.58 16.10
C LEU A 558 11.71 -19.91 14.72
N THR A 559 12.59 -18.92 14.60
CA THR A 559 12.83 -18.24 13.32
C THR A 559 13.62 -19.07 12.34
N LYS A 560 14.59 -19.91 12.83
CA LYS A 560 15.49 -20.68 11.97
C LYS A 560 14.91 -22.03 11.57
N LEU A 561 14.38 -22.77 12.51
CA LEU A 561 13.95 -24.15 12.31
C LEU A 561 12.42 -24.32 12.31
N GLY A 562 11.65 -23.40 12.92
CA GLY A 562 10.20 -23.42 12.92
C GLY A 562 9.60 -23.80 14.28
N LEU A 563 8.26 -23.87 14.26
CA LEU A 563 7.46 -24.08 15.45
C LEU A 563 7.77 -25.41 16.18
N PHE A 564 7.84 -26.48 15.44
CA PHE A 564 7.89 -27.84 16.01
C PHE A 564 9.22 -28.09 16.70
N GLU A 565 10.32 -27.77 16.04
CA GLU A 565 11.67 -27.91 16.59
C GLU A 565 11.87 -26.94 17.76
N ALA A 566 11.32 -25.72 17.70
CA ALA A 566 11.40 -24.77 18.80
C ALA A 566 10.57 -25.22 20.02
N LEU A 567 9.47 -25.92 19.83
CA LEU A 567 8.69 -26.48 20.93
C LEU A 567 9.35 -27.74 21.52
N GLU A 568 9.93 -28.60 20.70
CA GLU A 568 10.68 -29.78 21.13
C GLU A 568 11.87 -29.37 22.00
N ASP A 569 12.68 -28.42 21.56
CA ASP A 569 13.80 -27.83 22.33
C ASP A 569 13.32 -27.16 23.64
N PHE A 570 12.19 -26.46 23.57
CA PHE A 570 11.62 -25.83 24.75
C PHE A 570 11.19 -26.86 25.80
N PHE A 571 10.58 -27.97 25.38
CA PHE A 571 10.14 -29.05 26.28
C PHE A 571 11.31 -29.88 26.81
N GLU A 572 12.33 -30.14 26.00
CA GLU A 572 13.57 -30.80 26.44
C GLU A 572 14.30 -29.96 27.49
N THR A 573 14.39 -28.65 27.28
CA THR A 573 14.96 -27.72 28.29
C THR A 573 14.15 -27.67 29.59
N LEU A 574 12.84 -27.87 29.53
CA LEU A 574 11.98 -27.90 30.72
C LEU A 574 12.15 -29.17 31.52
N ASP A 575 12.29 -30.32 30.87
CA ASP A 575 12.53 -31.61 31.50
C ASP A 575 13.88 -31.64 32.24
N GLU A 576 14.90 -31.03 31.61
CA GLU A 576 16.25 -30.96 32.22
C GLU A 576 16.36 -29.98 33.41
N ALA A 577 15.55 -28.91 33.42
CA ALA A 577 15.78 -27.75 34.30
C ALA A 577 14.90 -27.70 35.57
N ASN A 578 13.78 -28.41 35.64
CA ASN A 578 12.72 -28.10 36.62
C ASN A 578 12.13 -29.29 37.44
N ASP A 579 12.68 -30.46 37.49
CA ASP A 579 12.05 -31.68 38.07
C ASP A 579 10.58 -31.93 37.60
N ILE A 580 10.25 -31.49 36.37
CA ILE A 580 8.91 -31.61 35.75
C ILE A 580 9.03 -32.60 34.59
N ASP A 581 8.32 -33.70 34.62
CA ASP A 581 8.17 -34.65 33.46
C ASP A 581 7.40 -33.95 32.35
N ALA A 582 8.12 -33.29 31.41
CA ALA A 582 7.55 -32.50 30.32
C ALA A 582 7.62 -33.25 28.99
N LYS A 583 6.47 -33.63 28.44
CA LYS A 583 6.38 -34.41 27.19
C LYS A 583 5.71 -33.61 26.07
N ILE A 584 6.29 -33.75 24.88
CA ILE A 584 5.67 -33.22 23.65
C ILE A 584 5.49 -34.37 22.63
N GLY A 585 4.32 -34.42 22.04
CA GLY A 585 4.00 -35.29 20.94
C GLY A 585 3.49 -34.51 19.72
N VAL A 586 4.07 -34.78 18.57
CA VAL A 586 3.63 -34.14 17.30
C VAL A 586 3.18 -35.27 16.36
N VAL A 587 1.94 -35.17 15.89
CA VAL A 587 1.33 -36.13 14.97
C VAL A 587 0.90 -35.40 13.70
N GLY A 588 1.42 -35.82 12.57
CA GLY A 588 1.16 -35.19 11.26
C GLY A 588 2.40 -34.55 10.62
N PRO A 589 2.26 -33.88 9.46
CA PRO A 589 3.38 -33.27 8.75
C PRO A 589 3.90 -32.05 9.51
N LYS A 590 5.23 -31.98 9.74
CA LYS A 590 5.90 -30.85 10.37
C LYS A 590 6.27 -29.79 9.35
N GLU A 591 5.30 -29.25 8.61
CA GLU A 591 5.54 -28.20 7.63
C GLU A 591 5.57 -26.82 8.28
N ARG A 592 6.29 -25.86 7.67
CA ARG A 592 6.36 -24.47 8.14
C ARG A 592 4.99 -23.80 7.99
N LEU A 593 4.55 -23.17 9.06
CA LEU A 593 3.36 -22.33 9.04
C LEU A 593 3.77 -20.85 8.76
N PRO A 594 2.81 -19.98 8.43
CA PRO A 594 3.08 -18.56 8.36
C PRO A 594 3.75 -18.05 9.64
N GLU A 595 4.78 -17.22 9.52
CA GLU A 595 5.63 -16.80 10.66
C GLU A 595 4.81 -16.28 11.85
N ASN A 596 3.80 -15.46 11.58
CA ASN A 596 2.92 -14.94 12.64
C ASN A 596 2.11 -16.05 13.36
N THR A 597 1.69 -17.06 12.62
CA THR A 597 0.98 -18.21 13.18
C THR A 597 1.90 -19.02 14.07
N GLU A 598 3.11 -19.31 13.62
CA GLU A 598 4.12 -20.04 14.42
C GLU A 598 4.45 -19.28 15.72
N ILE A 599 4.67 -17.97 15.64
CA ILE A 599 4.95 -17.12 16.79
C ILE A 599 3.79 -17.16 17.79
N MET A 600 2.56 -17.05 17.30
CA MET A 600 1.38 -17.03 18.17
C MET A 600 1.15 -18.37 18.86
N ILE A 601 1.31 -19.47 18.13
CA ILE A 601 1.19 -20.81 18.71
C ILE A 601 2.30 -21.02 19.76
N TYR A 602 3.54 -20.70 19.43
CA TYR A 602 4.65 -20.81 20.36
C TYR A 602 4.38 -20.01 21.66
N ARG A 603 3.88 -18.78 21.51
CA ARG A 603 3.54 -17.92 22.64
C ARG A 603 2.38 -18.45 23.48
N MET A 604 1.39 -19.07 22.88
CA MET A 604 0.31 -19.71 23.62
C MET A 604 0.84 -20.86 24.47
N VAL A 605 1.68 -21.73 23.89
CA VAL A 605 2.30 -22.84 24.61
C VAL A 605 3.21 -22.32 25.73
N GLN A 606 4.05 -21.34 25.45
CA GLN A 606 4.92 -20.71 26.45
C GLN A 606 4.11 -20.13 27.63
N GLU A 607 2.98 -19.48 27.37
CA GLU A 607 2.11 -18.92 28.39
C GLU A 607 1.43 -20.01 29.21
N MET A 608 1.00 -21.12 28.58
CA MET A 608 0.42 -22.27 29.28
C MET A 608 1.44 -22.89 30.21
N VAL A 609 2.65 -23.16 29.71
CA VAL A 609 3.76 -23.69 30.53
C VAL A 609 4.14 -22.73 31.66
N ASN A 610 4.27 -21.44 31.40
CA ASN A 610 4.56 -20.45 32.42
C ASN A 610 3.49 -20.40 33.53
N ASN A 611 2.21 -20.56 33.14
CA ASN A 611 1.11 -20.63 34.11
C ASN A 611 1.23 -21.87 34.99
N THR A 612 1.60 -23.01 34.41
CA THR A 612 1.81 -24.25 35.13
C THR A 612 2.99 -24.10 36.12
N ILE A 613 4.15 -23.63 35.67
CA ILE A 613 5.33 -23.45 36.54
C ILE A 613 5.06 -22.48 37.67
N LYS A 614 4.41 -21.34 37.39
CA LYS A 614 4.22 -20.28 38.39
C LYS A 614 3.06 -20.55 39.34
N HIS A 615 2.03 -21.28 38.91
CA HIS A 615 0.75 -21.28 39.60
C HIS A 615 0.18 -22.67 39.88
N ALA A 616 0.59 -23.72 39.15
CA ALA A 616 -0.09 -24.99 39.22
C ALA A 616 0.54 -26.00 40.17
N GLU A 617 1.84 -25.86 40.52
CA GLU A 617 2.60 -26.84 41.34
C GLU A 617 2.51 -28.26 40.74
N ALA A 618 2.56 -28.34 39.41
CA ALA A 618 2.50 -29.59 38.64
C ALA A 618 3.91 -30.21 38.54
N ASP A 619 3.95 -31.53 38.53
CA ASP A 619 5.18 -32.27 38.24
C ASP A 619 5.13 -33.00 36.88
N LYS A 620 4.01 -32.81 36.12
CA LYS A 620 3.86 -33.36 34.79
C LYS A 620 3.14 -32.43 33.85
N ILE A 621 3.71 -32.28 32.64
CA ILE A 621 3.14 -31.50 31.53
C ILE A 621 3.13 -32.39 30.28
N ASP A 622 2.00 -32.48 29.61
CA ASP A 622 1.86 -33.14 28.31
C ASP A 622 1.34 -32.16 27.27
N LEU A 623 2.07 -31.98 26.17
CA LEU A 623 1.63 -31.22 24.99
C LEU A 623 1.49 -32.18 23.81
N THR A 624 0.36 -32.15 23.14
CA THR A 624 0.14 -32.89 21.91
C THR A 624 -0.35 -31.97 20.83
N LEU A 625 0.32 -32.00 19.68
CA LEU A 625 -0.03 -31.27 18.48
C LEU A 625 -0.45 -32.28 17.42
N ILE A 626 -1.67 -32.16 16.92
CA ILE A 626 -2.21 -33.02 15.85
C ILE A 626 -2.47 -32.11 14.65
N ILE A 627 -1.72 -32.34 13.57
CA ILE A 627 -1.77 -31.53 12.36
C ILE A 627 -2.57 -32.29 11.31
N GLN A 628 -3.66 -31.67 10.86
CA GLN A 628 -4.51 -32.14 9.78
C GLN A 628 -4.42 -31.16 8.60
N PRO A 629 -4.85 -31.50 7.40
CA PRO A 629 -4.71 -30.62 6.24
C PRO A 629 -5.36 -29.23 6.42
N ASP A 630 -6.45 -29.13 7.16
CA ASP A 630 -7.24 -27.92 7.29
C ASP A 630 -7.18 -27.30 8.69
N GLU A 631 -6.68 -28.01 9.69
CA GLU A 631 -6.65 -27.55 11.07
C GLU A 631 -5.50 -28.14 11.88
N MET A 632 -5.09 -27.44 12.92
CA MET A 632 -4.19 -27.91 13.94
C MET A 632 -4.91 -27.99 15.28
N ASN A 633 -4.89 -29.17 15.90
CA ASN A 633 -5.40 -29.39 17.23
C ASN A 633 -4.26 -29.45 18.23
N ILE A 634 -4.30 -28.56 19.21
CA ILE A 634 -3.32 -28.43 20.29
C ILE A 634 -3.98 -28.84 21.58
N SER A 635 -3.45 -29.89 22.22
CA SER A 635 -3.88 -30.35 23.55
C SER A 635 -2.71 -30.17 24.52
N TYR A 636 -2.91 -29.34 25.51
CA TYR A 636 -1.95 -29.13 26.60
C TYR A 636 -2.61 -29.55 27.90
N SER A 637 -1.91 -30.31 28.74
CA SER A 637 -2.39 -30.70 30.06
C SER A 637 -1.30 -30.64 31.11
N ASP A 638 -1.67 -30.25 32.31
CA ASP A 638 -0.88 -30.38 33.54
C ASP A 638 -1.67 -31.11 34.63
N ASN A 639 -0.93 -31.73 35.56
CA ASN A 639 -1.48 -32.41 36.71
C ASN A 639 -1.46 -31.55 37.99
N GLY A 640 -1.42 -30.25 37.84
CA GLY A 640 -1.32 -29.35 39.01
C GLY A 640 -2.63 -29.14 39.75
N LYS A 641 -2.65 -28.11 40.59
CA LYS A 641 -3.78 -27.81 41.49
C LYS A 641 -5.05 -27.29 40.78
N GLY A 642 -4.98 -26.99 39.49
CA GLY A 642 -6.10 -26.47 38.71
C GLY A 642 -6.71 -25.19 39.25
N PHE A 643 -7.80 -24.75 38.62
CA PHE A 643 -8.49 -23.49 39.00
C PHE A 643 -9.97 -23.52 38.55
N ASP A 644 -10.81 -22.67 39.17
CA ASP A 644 -12.14 -22.40 38.67
C ASP A 644 -12.11 -21.54 37.42
N VAL A 645 -12.46 -22.12 36.27
CA VAL A 645 -12.43 -21.46 34.96
C VAL A 645 -13.36 -20.24 34.92
N LYS A 646 -14.55 -20.31 35.55
CA LYS A 646 -15.51 -19.21 35.55
C LYS A 646 -15.00 -18.04 36.34
N GLU A 647 -14.37 -18.28 37.49
CA GLU A 647 -13.78 -17.26 38.35
C GLU A 647 -12.61 -16.56 37.64
N ILE A 648 -11.66 -17.30 37.06
CA ILE A 648 -10.51 -16.74 36.35
C ILE A 648 -10.96 -15.92 35.11
N LEU A 649 -11.95 -16.38 34.39
CA LEU A 649 -12.48 -15.63 33.26
C LEU A 649 -13.19 -14.33 33.68
N SER A 650 -13.79 -14.30 34.87
CA SER A 650 -14.43 -13.08 35.40
C SER A 650 -13.43 -12.05 35.92
N ARG A 651 -12.30 -12.49 36.47
CA ARG A 651 -11.23 -11.62 37.05
C ARG A 651 -10.30 -10.99 36.01
N LYS A 652 -10.49 -11.28 34.70
CA LYS A 652 -9.65 -10.75 33.60
C LYS A 652 -8.14 -10.92 33.84
N THR A 653 -7.70 -12.05 34.37
CA THR A 653 -6.28 -12.36 34.55
C THR A 653 -5.56 -12.33 33.21
N MET A 654 -4.40 -11.68 33.12
CA MET A 654 -3.72 -11.38 31.86
C MET A 654 -3.31 -12.63 31.07
N GLY A 655 -2.89 -13.74 31.73
CA GLY A 655 -2.37 -14.93 31.06
C GLY A 655 -3.43 -15.67 30.22
N VAL A 656 -4.55 -16.08 30.85
CA VAL A 656 -5.62 -16.81 30.14
C VAL A 656 -6.30 -15.95 29.06
N GLN A 657 -6.43 -14.63 29.31
CA GLN A 657 -6.93 -13.69 28.32
C GLN A 657 -5.98 -13.56 27.12
N SER A 658 -4.68 -13.59 27.36
CA SER A 658 -3.64 -13.53 26.34
C SER A 658 -3.72 -14.75 25.40
N ILE A 659 -3.90 -15.96 25.95
CA ILE A 659 -4.09 -17.18 25.18
C ILE A 659 -5.35 -17.06 24.31
N ARG A 660 -6.48 -16.70 24.92
CA ARG A 660 -7.76 -16.56 24.20
C ARG A 660 -7.70 -15.52 23.07
N SER A 661 -7.02 -14.41 23.30
CA SER A 661 -6.87 -13.35 22.30
C SER A 661 -6.07 -13.85 21.09
N ARG A 662 -5.00 -14.62 21.32
CA ARG A 662 -4.20 -15.23 20.26
C ARG A 662 -4.95 -16.31 19.49
N VAL A 663 -5.69 -17.17 20.19
CA VAL A 663 -6.56 -18.16 19.54
C VAL A 663 -7.58 -17.47 18.67
N LYS A 664 -8.24 -16.42 19.18
CA LYS A 664 -9.21 -15.65 18.40
C LYS A 664 -8.57 -14.91 17.22
N PHE A 665 -7.34 -14.46 17.35
CA PHE A 665 -6.59 -13.82 16.25
C PHE A 665 -6.32 -14.83 15.12
N LEU A 666 -6.12 -16.09 15.46
CA LEU A 666 -5.92 -17.20 14.51
C LEU A 666 -7.24 -17.82 14.06
N ASP A 667 -8.38 -17.16 14.30
CA ASP A 667 -9.73 -17.65 14.03
C ASP A 667 -10.01 -19.04 14.61
N GLY A 668 -9.26 -19.40 15.68
CA GLY A 668 -9.33 -20.69 16.35
C GLY A 668 -10.39 -20.72 17.46
N ILE A 669 -10.61 -21.92 17.96
CA ILE A 669 -11.52 -22.22 19.07
C ILE A 669 -10.70 -22.77 20.23
N ILE A 670 -10.97 -22.30 21.45
CA ILE A 670 -10.33 -22.78 22.68
C ILE A 670 -11.37 -23.28 23.68
N ASN A 671 -11.11 -24.47 24.23
CA ASN A 671 -11.80 -25.00 25.39
C ASN A 671 -10.79 -25.21 26.52
N ILE A 672 -11.14 -24.75 27.72
CA ILE A 672 -10.33 -24.87 28.92
C ILE A 672 -11.13 -25.72 29.94
N ASP A 673 -10.55 -26.82 30.35
CA ASP A 673 -11.10 -27.72 31.36
C ASP A 673 -10.16 -27.72 32.57
N SER A 674 -10.61 -27.17 33.69
CA SER A 674 -9.85 -27.10 34.93
C SER A 674 -10.80 -27.00 36.11
N SER A 675 -10.42 -27.64 37.20
CA SER A 675 -11.08 -27.51 38.49
C SER A 675 -10.08 -27.71 39.62
N PRO A 676 -10.31 -27.11 40.79
CA PRO A 676 -9.39 -27.23 41.90
C PRO A 676 -9.07 -28.72 42.25
N GLY A 677 -7.78 -29.04 42.24
CA GLY A 677 -7.26 -30.38 42.55
C GLY A 677 -7.15 -31.36 41.35
N ASN A 678 -7.56 -30.95 40.12
CA ASN A 678 -7.60 -31.86 38.97
C ASN A 678 -6.76 -31.38 37.77
N GLY A 679 -5.79 -30.51 37.97
CA GLY A 679 -4.95 -29.98 36.90
C GLY A 679 -5.69 -29.10 35.90
N THR A 680 -5.07 -28.85 34.74
CA THR A 680 -5.64 -28.02 33.67
C THR A 680 -5.46 -28.68 32.32
N VAL A 681 -6.52 -28.66 31.49
CA VAL A 681 -6.44 -29.09 30.10
C VAL A 681 -6.90 -27.97 29.18
N TYR A 682 -6.03 -27.57 28.25
CA TYR A 682 -6.36 -26.67 27.14
C TYR A 682 -6.57 -27.53 25.87
N ARG A 683 -7.66 -27.32 25.18
CA ARG A 683 -7.89 -27.87 23.83
C ARG A 683 -8.14 -26.71 22.88
N ILE A 684 -7.25 -26.57 21.92
CA ILE A 684 -7.27 -25.45 20.97
C ILE A 684 -7.29 -26.05 19.57
N CYS A 685 -8.21 -25.57 18.75
CA CYS A 685 -8.29 -25.89 17.33
C CYS A 685 -8.01 -24.62 16.54
N ILE A 686 -7.04 -24.65 15.63
CA ILE A 686 -6.61 -23.52 14.79
C ILE A 686 -6.79 -23.95 13.33
N PRO A 687 -7.58 -23.24 12.52
CA PRO A 687 -7.65 -23.48 11.08
C PRO A 687 -6.32 -23.14 10.41
N LEU A 688 -5.82 -24.04 9.54
CA LEU A 688 -4.57 -23.85 8.80
C LEU A 688 -4.81 -23.33 7.39
N ASN A 689 -6.00 -23.52 6.83
CA ASN A 689 -6.41 -23.01 5.53
C ASN A 689 -7.31 -21.79 5.71
N SER A 690 -6.73 -20.60 5.82
CA SER A 690 -7.47 -19.34 5.77
C SER A 690 -7.46 -18.75 4.36
N ASP A 691 -8.03 -19.45 3.39
CA ASP A 691 -8.61 -18.86 2.19
C ASP A 691 -10.02 -18.33 2.53
N HIS A 692 -10.12 -17.45 3.52
CA HIS A 692 -11.36 -16.73 3.73
C HIS A 692 -11.18 -15.27 3.35
N PRO A 693 -11.94 -14.82 2.33
CA PRO A 693 -12.07 -13.39 2.10
C PRO A 693 -12.68 -12.76 3.36
N VAL A 694 -12.14 -11.65 3.78
CA VAL A 694 -12.78 -10.75 4.76
C VAL A 694 -14.22 -10.57 4.26
N SER A 695 -15.17 -11.26 4.90
CA SER A 695 -16.58 -11.06 4.64
C SER A 695 -16.89 -9.61 5.01
N SER A 696 -17.12 -8.80 3.99
CA SER A 696 -17.85 -7.57 4.09
C SER A 696 -19.25 -7.87 4.62
N VAL A 697 -19.54 -7.54 5.85
CA VAL A 697 -20.88 -7.21 6.33
C VAL A 697 -20.83 -5.81 6.95
#